data_1a9d62061a1845d5ab8ac496e2b961b5
#
_entry.id   1a9d62061a1845d5ab8ac496e2b961b5
#
_cell.length_a   1.000
_cell.length_b   1.000
_cell.length_c   1.000
_cell.angle_alpha   90.00
_cell.angle_beta   90.00
_cell.angle_gamma   90.00
#
_symmetry.space_group_name_H-M   'P 1'
#
loop_
_entity.id
_entity.type
_entity.pdbx_description
1 polymer ?
#
loop_
_entity_poly.entity_id
_entity_poly.type
_entity_poly.pdbx_seq_one_letter_code
_entity_poly.pdbx_strand_id
1 'polypeptide(L)'
;MKKRFTTLSLILLFIGASLFAQNSTQGMEFWFSYMENGYKYNAGDWVENTVMVSAKRACTGTISKPDGSLAPIPFSVQANGITNVYIPEEYAYNENNSEVVGHKSLVLRATDTVSVFISNIATYSFDASFVLPVESLGSEYFVQCFDQEVGYTGTLDENIFTSAFLIVAVEDSTLVDITPSIETENNVFPNQPTTVLLNAGETYFVRSTYLENWRDLSGSLIMVHDGKKVAVFNGNTTTCIPTDVGNGRDHIFEQALPVDSWGQRFAVTTSQGRIRDFVKVTSSGDNNTVKRNGQIIATLSRGESFVFDLYSSEGSCFIETTMPSVVYLYNTTGDEPMEPNGSNNGDPSMAWIPPVEQRIDEITFCTFNSDYEFASIDVHYVNIVVESDDVDHVYFDGALINPGSFQPVRGTSDYSFVRKSISHGTHHLSCETGLIAHVYGFGQARGYAYCVGANVISLTQKLLVNGVWSELYQDGLYMCIDESADLSVETNYLINGVSWTYGDGQTDHGIEVTHQYASTGDFVATAYINGTNEFSTESVYDTLSVAIHVGGPAHHVLDTAVCDMDVFDYFGVDYTHSGHYERVGTSIYGCDSTYILDLDLGFTPYFEVQGSHWPIGGSETHISVNEYGIRPLESRTVVDTVLWQIDCPNWYVVPHGNKGKECTLYIFTYLLEPITLHARVVNRCDTVHEEFFIQTSYYGTDENTQDADFVIAPNPTNGNLTLHFSDLQGRVEVQVFNSLGQKMDAFVMEEGSNRETPYSMSDFKNGLYYFVINNKGRVMTQKVMLSR
;
A
#
# COMPACT_ATOMS: atom_id res chain seq x y z
N MET A 1 30.24 14.95 -77.44
CA MET A 1 29.49 13.77 -77.02
C MET A 1 29.78 13.57 -75.56
N LYS A 2 28.84 14.02 -74.70
CA LYS A 2 28.88 13.79 -73.22
C LYS A 2 27.80 12.82 -72.87
N LYS A 3 28.15 11.59 -72.50
CA LYS A 3 27.17 10.61 -71.94
C LYS A 3 26.85 11.01 -70.53
N ARG A 4 25.56 11.25 -70.24
CA ARG A 4 25.01 11.39 -68.89
C ARG A 4 24.70 9.99 -68.36
N PHE A 5 25.35 9.60 -67.30
CA PHE A 5 24.95 8.46 -66.46
C PHE A 5 23.86 8.94 -65.49
N THR A 6 22.66 8.38 -65.61
CA THR A 6 21.57 8.55 -64.70
C THR A 6 21.67 7.42 -63.68
N THR A 7 22.07 7.76 -62.46
CA THR A 7 22.07 6.83 -61.33
C THR A 7 20.66 6.77 -60.78
N LEU A 8 20.01 5.62 -60.94
CA LEU A 8 18.72 5.31 -60.37
C LEU A 8 18.93 4.88 -58.89
N SER A 9 18.67 5.75 -57.94
CA SER A 9 18.66 5.39 -56.52
C SER A 9 17.36 4.67 -56.21
N LEU A 10 17.46 3.38 -55.96
CA LEU A 10 16.38 2.52 -55.42
C LEU A 10 16.25 2.84 -53.93
N ILE A 11 15.29 3.66 -53.55
CA ILE A 11 14.91 3.83 -52.16
C ILE A 11 14.06 2.60 -51.81
N LEU A 12 14.64 1.63 -51.09
CA LEU A 12 13.90 0.61 -50.39
C LEU A 12 13.16 1.29 -49.21
N LEU A 13 11.88 1.52 -49.36
CA LEU A 13 11.00 1.75 -48.23
C LEU A 13 10.93 0.43 -47.44
N PHE A 14 11.67 0.32 -46.35
CA PHE A 14 11.31 -0.60 -45.28
C PHE A 14 10.04 -0.05 -44.63
N ILE A 15 8.88 -0.53 -45.07
CA ILE A 15 7.68 -0.49 -44.23
C ILE A 15 7.98 -1.51 -43.12
N GLY A 16 8.49 -1.04 -42.00
CA GLY A 16 8.48 -1.79 -40.75
C GLY A 16 7.01 -1.95 -40.37
N ALA A 17 6.40 -3.08 -40.75
CA ALA A 17 5.24 -3.54 -40.04
C ALA A 17 5.75 -3.72 -38.58
N SER A 18 5.39 -2.81 -37.70
CA SER A 18 5.44 -3.07 -36.27
C SER A 18 4.45 -4.23 -36.06
N LEU A 19 4.97 -5.45 -36.04
CA LEU A 19 4.28 -6.57 -35.43
C LEU A 19 4.17 -6.12 -33.95
N PHE A 20 3.03 -5.58 -33.56
CA PHE A 20 2.69 -5.48 -32.15
C PHE A 20 2.76 -6.92 -31.64
N ALA A 21 3.74 -7.19 -30.78
CA ALA A 21 3.81 -8.47 -30.10
C ALA A 21 2.51 -8.58 -29.30
N GLN A 22 1.68 -9.56 -29.66
CA GLN A 22 0.46 -9.85 -28.90
C GLN A 22 0.89 -10.28 -27.50
N ASN A 23 0.46 -9.56 -26.46
CA ASN A 23 0.76 -9.92 -25.08
C ASN A 23 0.19 -11.31 -24.79
N SER A 24 1.01 -12.22 -24.34
CA SER A 24 0.63 -13.60 -24.02
C SER A 24 1.48 -14.13 -22.88
N THR A 25 1.26 -15.35 -22.45
CA THR A 25 2.16 -16.06 -21.52
C THR A 25 3.49 -16.46 -22.16
N GLN A 26 3.72 -16.12 -23.41
CA GLN A 26 4.93 -16.41 -24.17
C GLN A 26 5.70 -15.10 -24.44
N GLY A 27 7.03 -15.13 -24.32
CA GLY A 27 7.89 -13.96 -24.52
C GLY A 27 9.36 -14.30 -24.56
N MET A 28 10.21 -13.28 -24.39
CA MET A 28 11.67 -13.43 -24.46
C MET A 28 12.38 -13.01 -23.17
N GLU A 29 11.74 -12.26 -22.30
CA GLU A 29 12.29 -11.83 -21.01
C GLU A 29 11.27 -12.05 -19.89
N PHE A 30 11.72 -12.69 -18.79
CA PHE A 30 10.88 -13.06 -17.66
C PHE A 30 11.60 -12.75 -16.35
N TRP A 31 10.89 -12.19 -15.37
CA TRP A 31 11.39 -11.90 -14.04
C TRP A 31 10.54 -12.65 -13.01
N PHE A 32 11.17 -13.43 -12.14
CA PHE A 32 10.47 -14.27 -11.19
C PHE A 32 11.30 -14.55 -9.94
N SER A 33 10.64 -15.10 -8.95
CA SER A 33 11.23 -15.55 -7.70
C SER A 33 10.34 -16.62 -7.08
N TYR A 34 10.77 -17.26 -6.00
CA TYR A 34 10.03 -18.32 -5.33
C TYR A 34 9.57 -17.85 -3.96
N MET A 35 8.29 -18.14 -3.65
CA MET A 35 7.69 -17.86 -2.34
C MET A 35 8.14 -18.90 -1.33
N GLU A 36 8.04 -18.55 -0.05
CA GLU A 36 8.27 -19.47 1.06
C GLU A 36 7.28 -20.64 1.01
N ASN A 37 7.82 -21.86 1.15
CA ASN A 37 7.06 -23.08 1.28
C ASN A 37 7.11 -23.53 2.74
N GLY A 38 5.95 -23.61 3.39
CA GLY A 38 5.83 -23.89 4.81
C GLY A 38 6.38 -25.27 5.24
N TYR A 39 6.60 -26.18 4.30
CA TYR A 39 7.25 -27.46 4.58
C TYR A 39 8.78 -27.40 4.71
N LYS A 40 9.37 -26.22 4.51
CA LYS A 40 10.79 -25.99 4.80
C LYS A 40 10.96 -25.26 6.14
N TYR A 41 10.68 -25.90 7.26
CA TYR A 41 10.75 -25.26 8.57
C TYR A 41 11.75 -25.91 9.54
N ASN A 42 12.27 -27.12 9.27
CA ASN A 42 13.29 -27.79 10.10
C ASN A 42 14.68 -27.73 9.46
N ALA A 43 15.69 -27.76 10.33
CA ALA A 43 17.07 -27.91 9.85
C ALA A 43 17.25 -29.27 9.17
N GLY A 44 17.44 -29.29 7.88
CA GLY A 44 17.57 -30.48 7.04
C GLY A 44 16.43 -30.66 6.03
N ASP A 45 15.37 -29.89 6.12
CA ASP A 45 14.38 -29.81 5.06
C ASP A 45 15.01 -29.12 3.81
N TRP A 46 14.53 -29.50 2.66
CA TRP A 46 15.07 -29.04 1.38
C TRP A 46 13.97 -28.46 0.50
N VAL A 47 14.35 -27.55 -0.37
CA VAL A 47 13.52 -27.01 -1.43
C VAL A 47 14.22 -27.22 -2.76
N GLU A 48 13.50 -27.68 -3.75
CA GLU A 48 13.94 -27.75 -5.13
C GLU A 48 13.17 -26.70 -5.95
N ASN A 49 13.91 -25.77 -6.52
CA ASN A 49 13.37 -24.74 -7.40
C ASN A 49 13.77 -25.09 -8.83
N THR A 50 12.80 -25.35 -9.67
CA THR A 50 13.03 -25.71 -11.08
C THR A 50 12.37 -24.70 -12.00
N VAL A 51 13.11 -24.26 -13.03
CA VAL A 51 12.60 -23.47 -14.14
C VAL A 51 12.50 -24.38 -15.36
N MET A 52 11.33 -24.45 -15.93
CA MET A 52 11.09 -25.16 -17.19
C MET A 52 10.84 -24.20 -18.33
N VAL A 53 11.62 -24.34 -19.37
CA VAL A 53 11.54 -23.47 -20.56
C VAL A 53 11.08 -24.32 -21.73
N SER A 54 9.95 -23.97 -22.33
CA SER A 54 9.46 -24.59 -23.53
C SER A 54 9.53 -23.65 -24.73
N ALA A 55 9.74 -24.17 -25.92
CA ALA A 55 9.87 -23.39 -27.14
C ALA A 55 9.26 -24.09 -28.36
N LYS A 56 8.55 -23.32 -29.18
CA LYS A 56 8.06 -23.78 -30.49
C LYS A 56 9.21 -23.96 -31.50
N ARG A 57 10.21 -23.06 -31.43
CA ARG A 57 11.43 -23.11 -32.26
C ARG A 57 12.64 -23.32 -31.36
N ALA A 58 13.67 -24.02 -31.91
CA ALA A 58 14.90 -24.22 -31.15
C ALA A 58 15.54 -22.87 -30.82
N CYS A 59 15.84 -22.65 -29.54
CA CYS A 59 16.44 -21.42 -29.06
C CYS A 59 17.42 -21.66 -27.91
N THR A 60 18.12 -20.64 -27.53
CA THR A 60 19.03 -20.63 -26.38
C THR A 60 18.71 -19.43 -25.50
N GLY A 61 19.22 -19.45 -24.27
CA GLY A 61 19.06 -18.32 -23.36
C GLY A 61 19.91 -18.47 -22.11
N THR A 62 19.68 -17.59 -21.16
CA THR A 62 20.35 -17.60 -19.86
C THR A 62 19.38 -17.26 -18.76
N ILE A 63 19.61 -17.86 -17.59
CA ILE A 63 18.99 -17.43 -16.31
C ILE A 63 20.11 -16.82 -15.46
N SER A 64 19.88 -15.65 -14.91
CA SER A 64 20.89 -14.95 -14.10
C SER A 64 20.21 -14.12 -12.98
N LYS A 65 21.02 -13.64 -12.04
CA LYS A 65 20.57 -12.63 -11.08
C LYS A 65 20.93 -11.22 -11.58
N PRO A 66 20.02 -10.24 -11.43
CA PRO A 66 20.28 -8.86 -11.84
C PRO A 66 21.50 -8.24 -11.16
N ASP A 67 21.78 -8.60 -9.90
CA ASP A 67 22.94 -8.14 -9.11
C ASP A 67 24.27 -8.81 -9.49
N GLY A 68 24.26 -9.79 -10.42
CA GLY A 68 25.43 -10.52 -10.85
C GLY A 68 25.98 -11.54 -9.84
N SER A 69 25.30 -11.78 -8.72
CA SER A 69 25.75 -12.75 -7.68
C SER A 69 25.66 -14.20 -8.12
N LEU A 70 24.85 -14.50 -9.15
CA LEU A 70 24.78 -15.81 -9.81
C LEU A 70 25.38 -15.69 -11.21
N ALA A 71 26.38 -16.52 -11.51
CA ALA A 71 26.87 -16.66 -12.87
C ALA A 71 25.75 -17.11 -13.82
N PRO A 72 25.61 -16.49 -15.02
CA PRO A 72 24.53 -16.87 -15.94
C PRO A 72 24.51 -18.38 -16.22
N ILE A 73 23.37 -19.00 -15.98
CA ILE A 73 23.12 -20.42 -16.28
C ILE A 73 22.59 -20.49 -17.71
N PRO A 74 23.34 -21.02 -18.67
CA PRO A 74 22.88 -21.15 -20.04
C PRO A 74 21.90 -22.31 -20.19
N PHE A 75 20.90 -22.13 -21.05
CA PHE A 75 20.01 -23.22 -21.45
C PHE A 75 19.87 -23.30 -22.99
N SER A 76 19.41 -24.44 -23.47
CA SER A 76 19.07 -24.67 -24.88
C SER A 76 17.82 -25.51 -24.95
N VAL A 77 16.85 -25.06 -25.74
CA VAL A 77 15.59 -25.76 -25.95
C VAL A 77 15.49 -26.19 -27.40
N GLN A 78 15.12 -27.44 -27.67
CA GLN A 78 14.83 -27.95 -29.00
C GLN A 78 13.44 -27.48 -29.46
N ALA A 79 13.20 -27.45 -30.76
CA ALA A 79 11.86 -27.13 -31.29
C ALA A 79 10.81 -28.10 -30.73
N ASN A 80 9.69 -27.58 -30.25
CA ASN A 80 8.61 -28.29 -29.58
C ASN A 80 9.10 -29.12 -28.36
N GLY A 81 10.15 -28.63 -27.71
CA GLY A 81 10.79 -29.30 -26.58
C GLY A 81 10.75 -28.44 -25.32
N ILE A 82 11.23 -29.04 -24.23
CA ILE A 82 11.38 -28.45 -22.92
C ILE A 82 12.79 -28.70 -22.37
N THR A 83 13.28 -27.75 -21.60
CA THR A 83 14.54 -27.87 -20.84
C THR A 83 14.28 -27.46 -19.40
N ASN A 84 14.71 -28.30 -18.45
CA ASN A 84 14.67 -28.00 -17.03
C ASN A 84 15.99 -27.40 -16.58
N VAL A 85 15.91 -26.36 -15.75
CA VAL A 85 17.04 -25.69 -15.13
C VAL A 85 16.82 -25.61 -13.63
N TYR A 86 17.69 -26.26 -12.85
CA TYR A 86 17.64 -26.25 -11.39
C TYR A 86 18.30 -25.00 -10.84
N ILE A 87 17.65 -24.35 -9.92
CA ILE A 87 18.12 -23.12 -9.28
C ILE A 87 18.42 -23.40 -7.80
N PRO A 88 19.65 -23.18 -7.34
CA PRO A 88 19.94 -23.27 -5.91
C PRO A 88 19.11 -22.27 -5.10
N GLU A 89 18.58 -22.75 -3.97
CA GLU A 89 17.61 -21.98 -3.15
C GLU A 89 18.14 -20.63 -2.67
N GLU A 90 19.44 -20.55 -2.38
CA GLU A 90 20.06 -19.33 -1.88
C GLU A 90 19.93 -18.13 -2.83
N TYR A 91 19.70 -18.36 -4.13
CA TYR A 91 19.59 -17.29 -5.12
C TYR A 91 18.19 -16.74 -5.32
N ALA A 92 17.14 -17.52 -5.12
CA ALA A 92 15.79 -17.13 -5.54
C ALA A 92 14.66 -17.48 -4.54
N TYR A 93 14.95 -18.17 -3.47
CA TYR A 93 13.95 -18.57 -2.50
C TYR A 93 13.81 -17.51 -1.40
N ASN A 94 12.58 -17.01 -1.18
CA ASN A 94 12.25 -16.05 -0.13
C ASN A 94 11.73 -16.80 1.09
N GLU A 95 12.39 -16.67 2.21
CA GLU A 95 11.98 -17.25 3.50
C GLU A 95 12.24 -16.26 4.65
N ASN A 96 11.40 -16.28 5.66
CA ASN A 96 11.56 -15.53 6.92
C ASN A 96 11.83 -14.02 6.79
N ASN A 97 11.43 -13.39 5.69
CA ASN A 97 11.73 -12.00 5.36
C ASN A 97 10.46 -11.22 4.96
N SER A 98 9.35 -11.43 5.69
CA SER A 98 8.13 -10.65 5.41
C SER A 98 8.39 -9.15 5.53
N GLU A 99 7.92 -8.40 4.54
CA GLU A 99 7.97 -6.93 4.47
C GLU A 99 9.38 -6.34 4.57
N VAL A 100 10.35 -7.05 4.02
CA VAL A 100 11.74 -6.60 3.89
C VAL A 100 12.16 -6.67 2.42
N VAL A 101 12.83 -5.61 1.94
CA VAL A 101 13.40 -5.60 0.59
C VAL A 101 14.49 -6.68 0.49
N GLY A 102 14.28 -7.62 -0.41
CA GLY A 102 15.19 -8.73 -0.69
C GLY A 102 15.81 -8.64 -2.09
N HIS A 103 16.82 -9.48 -2.36
CA HIS A 103 17.49 -9.58 -3.67
C HIS A 103 17.41 -11.03 -4.15
N LYS A 104 16.20 -11.56 -4.27
CA LYS A 104 15.96 -12.98 -4.58
C LYS A 104 15.36 -13.22 -5.97
N SER A 105 15.34 -12.22 -6.85
CA SER A 105 14.80 -12.38 -8.19
C SER A 105 15.79 -13.01 -9.17
N LEU A 106 15.23 -13.65 -10.16
CA LEU A 106 15.90 -14.17 -11.34
C LEU A 106 15.39 -13.47 -12.60
N VAL A 107 16.24 -13.32 -13.59
CA VAL A 107 15.87 -12.90 -14.94
C VAL A 107 16.26 -13.97 -15.94
N LEU A 108 15.27 -14.41 -16.73
CA LEU A 108 15.47 -15.28 -17.87
C LEU A 108 15.39 -14.47 -19.15
N ARG A 109 16.38 -14.64 -20.02
CA ARG A 109 16.40 -14.04 -21.38
C ARG A 109 16.64 -15.11 -22.41
N ALA A 110 15.77 -15.17 -23.41
CA ALA A 110 15.82 -16.13 -24.51
C ALA A 110 16.08 -15.44 -25.84
N THR A 111 16.62 -16.16 -26.82
CA THR A 111 16.91 -15.67 -28.17
C THR A 111 15.69 -15.74 -29.11
N ASP A 112 14.62 -16.39 -28.70
CA ASP A 112 13.33 -16.48 -29.40
C ASP A 112 12.22 -16.64 -28.35
N THR A 113 10.96 -16.56 -28.74
CA THR A 113 9.77 -16.70 -27.88
C THR A 113 9.73 -18.06 -27.20
N VAL A 114 9.56 -18.05 -25.89
CA VAL A 114 9.45 -19.23 -25.03
C VAL A 114 8.26 -19.09 -24.06
N SER A 115 7.79 -20.21 -23.52
CA SER A 115 6.95 -20.24 -22.31
C SER A 115 7.81 -20.68 -21.14
N VAL A 116 7.60 -20.06 -19.99
CA VAL A 116 8.34 -20.34 -18.76
C VAL A 116 7.38 -20.81 -17.68
N PHE A 117 7.73 -21.93 -17.06
CA PHE A 117 7.03 -22.47 -15.89
C PHE A 117 8.02 -22.66 -14.76
N ILE A 118 7.57 -22.50 -13.53
CA ILE A 118 8.40 -22.70 -12.33
C ILE A 118 7.70 -23.67 -11.38
N SER A 119 8.48 -24.48 -10.67
CA SER A 119 7.97 -25.35 -9.62
C SER A 119 8.75 -25.13 -8.32
N ASN A 120 8.01 -25.19 -7.22
CA ASN A 120 8.51 -25.14 -5.85
C ASN A 120 8.19 -26.48 -5.19
N ILE A 121 9.21 -27.26 -4.93
CA ILE A 121 9.09 -28.61 -4.37
C ILE A 121 9.80 -28.64 -3.04
N ALA A 122 9.11 -29.10 -2.00
CA ALA A 122 9.68 -29.35 -0.68
C ALA A 122 9.36 -30.77 -0.20
N THR A 123 9.83 -31.13 0.98
CA THR A 123 9.45 -32.37 1.62
C THR A 123 7.94 -32.42 1.83
N TYR A 124 7.21 -33.28 1.14
CA TYR A 124 5.73 -33.40 1.16
C TYR A 124 4.96 -32.21 0.58
N SER A 125 5.55 -31.46 -0.33
CA SER A 125 4.87 -30.32 -0.94
C SER A 125 5.33 -30.14 -2.38
N PHE A 126 4.38 -29.78 -3.28
CA PHE A 126 4.67 -29.55 -4.67
C PHE A 126 3.60 -28.65 -5.31
N ASP A 127 3.97 -27.46 -5.74
CA ASP A 127 3.13 -26.68 -6.63
C ASP A 127 3.94 -26.04 -7.77
N ALA A 128 3.24 -25.53 -8.77
CA ALA A 128 3.82 -24.99 -10.00
C ALA A 128 3.05 -23.77 -10.48
N SER A 129 3.72 -22.90 -11.21
CA SER A 129 3.14 -21.70 -11.81
C SER A 129 3.66 -21.48 -13.22
N PHE A 130 2.86 -20.86 -14.08
CA PHE A 130 3.39 -20.19 -15.27
C PHE A 130 4.12 -18.92 -14.86
N VAL A 131 4.94 -18.35 -15.78
CA VAL A 131 5.58 -17.05 -15.59
C VAL A 131 5.25 -16.14 -16.76
N LEU A 132 4.79 -14.92 -16.48
CA LEU A 132 4.49 -13.90 -17.49
C LEU A 132 5.77 -13.23 -17.99
N PRO A 133 5.91 -13.01 -19.29
CA PRO A 133 6.95 -12.15 -19.83
C PRO A 133 6.73 -10.68 -19.44
N VAL A 134 7.77 -9.87 -19.48
CA VAL A 134 7.74 -8.46 -19.06
C VAL A 134 6.65 -7.65 -19.78
N GLU A 135 6.41 -7.96 -21.06
CA GLU A 135 5.38 -7.29 -21.87
C GLU A 135 3.97 -7.46 -21.28
N SER A 136 3.71 -8.62 -20.66
CA SER A 136 2.41 -9.01 -20.09
C SER A 136 2.24 -8.65 -18.60
N LEU A 137 3.24 -8.00 -18.00
CA LEU A 137 3.14 -7.48 -16.64
C LEU A 137 2.37 -6.16 -16.63
N GLY A 138 1.81 -5.81 -15.48
CA GLY A 138 1.02 -4.59 -15.29
C GLY A 138 1.39 -3.78 -14.05
N SER A 139 0.54 -2.82 -13.74
CA SER A 139 0.73 -1.89 -12.61
C SER A 139 -0.32 -2.04 -11.49
N GLU A 140 -1.37 -2.84 -11.70
CA GLU A 140 -2.43 -3.06 -10.72
C GLU A 140 -2.72 -4.55 -10.58
N TYR A 141 -2.76 -5.02 -9.32
CA TYR A 141 -3.04 -6.41 -8.99
C TYR A 141 -3.90 -6.53 -7.73
N PHE A 142 -4.80 -7.53 -7.71
CA PHE A 142 -5.40 -8.02 -6.48
C PHE A 142 -4.86 -9.41 -6.17
N VAL A 143 -4.37 -9.58 -4.96
CA VAL A 143 -3.80 -10.84 -4.46
C VAL A 143 -4.85 -11.92 -4.40
N GLN A 144 -4.49 -13.16 -4.74
CA GLN A 144 -5.33 -14.35 -4.69
C GLN A 144 -4.66 -15.42 -3.82
N CYS A 145 -5.33 -15.80 -2.75
CA CYS A 145 -4.89 -16.83 -1.81
C CYS A 145 -6.05 -17.77 -1.52
N PHE A 146 -5.89 -18.67 -0.57
CA PHE A 146 -6.98 -19.42 0.03
C PHE A 146 -7.00 -19.21 1.54
N ASP A 147 -8.14 -19.53 2.18
CA ASP A 147 -8.31 -19.39 3.62
C ASP A 147 -7.17 -20.07 4.39
N GLN A 148 -6.75 -19.45 5.50
CA GLN A 148 -5.79 -20.04 6.40
C GLN A 148 -6.40 -21.22 7.15
N GLU A 149 -5.66 -22.29 7.37
CA GLU A 149 -6.09 -23.36 8.24
C GLU A 149 -6.08 -22.89 9.71
N VAL A 150 -7.16 -23.20 10.43
CA VAL A 150 -7.36 -22.79 11.80
C VAL A 150 -7.48 -24.00 12.73
N GLY A 151 -6.94 -23.88 13.95
CA GLY A 151 -7.09 -24.89 14.97
C GLY A 151 -6.21 -26.13 14.78
N TYR A 152 -5.09 -25.99 14.08
CA TYR A 152 -4.10 -27.06 13.97
C TYR A 152 -3.59 -27.46 15.37
N THR A 153 -3.74 -28.75 15.73
CA THR A 153 -3.33 -29.28 17.04
C THR A 153 -2.06 -30.13 16.98
N GLY A 154 -1.34 -30.06 15.86
CA GLY A 154 -0.11 -30.83 15.62
C GLY A 154 1.15 -30.22 16.23
N THR A 155 2.30 -30.64 15.74
CA THR A 155 3.62 -30.19 16.21
C THR A 155 4.26 -29.12 15.31
N LEU A 156 3.58 -28.73 14.23
CA LEU A 156 4.04 -27.69 13.31
C LEU A 156 3.85 -26.30 13.92
N ASP A 157 4.69 -25.36 13.54
CA ASP A 157 4.50 -23.96 13.91
C ASP A 157 3.28 -23.39 13.16
N GLU A 158 2.33 -22.79 13.87
CA GLU A 158 1.12 -22.20 13.28
C GLU A 158 1.46 -21.10 12.26
N ASN A 159 2.60 -20.44 12.40
CA ASN A 159 3.04 -19.38 11.47
C ASN A 159 3.36 -19.87 10.05
N ILE A 160 3.43 -21.18 9.82
CA ILE A 160 3.58 -21.70 8.44
C ILE A 160 2.26 -21.73 7.65
N PHE A 161 1.10 -21.57 8.30
CA PHE A 161 -0.21 -21.60 7.67
C PHE A 161 -0.70 -20.20 7.28
N THR A 162 0.13 -19.44 6.58
CA THR A 162 -0.17 -18.05 6.21
C THR A 162 -0.42 -17.92 4.72
N SER A 163 -1.32 -17.00 4.37
CA SER A 163 -1.41 -16.49 3.02
C SER A 163 -0.25 -15.53 2.74
N ALA A 164 0.20 -15.47 1.50
CA ALA A 164 1.36 -14.66 1.16
C ALA A 164 1.33 -14.17 -0.30
N PHE A 165 2.08 -13.12 -0.57
CA PHE A 165 2.40 -12.69 -1.92
C PHE A 165 3.83 -12.16 -2.03
N LEU A 166 4.36 -12.16 -3.23
CA LEU A 166 5.72 -11.76 -3.54
C LEU A 166 5.72 -10.81 -4.73
N ILE A 167 6.32 -9.64 -4.57
CA ILE A 167 6.49 -8.64 -5.62
C ILE A 167 7.93 -8.70 -6.12
N VAL A 168 8.13 -8.67 -7.43
CA VAL A 168 9.43 -8.58 -8.10
C VAL A 168 9.46 -7.34 -8.99
N ALA A 169 10.30 -6.38 -8.68
CA ALA A 169 10.48 -5.19 -9.49
C ALA A 169 11.35 -5.50 -10.72
N VAL A 170 10.90 -5.04 -11.89
CA VAL A 170 11.61 -5.24 -13.18
C VAL A 170 12.32 -3.97 -13.65
N GLU A 171 12.08 -2.84 -12.99
CA GLU A 171 12.66 -1.52 -13.28
C GLU A 171 13.18 -0.85 -12.01
N ASP A 172 14.20 0.01 -12.17
CA ASP A 172 14.76 0.79 -11.06
C ASP A 172 13.77 1.86 -10.57
N SER A 173 13.84 2.19 -9.28
CA SER A 173 13.02 3.24 -8.65
C SER A 173 11.52 3.02 -8.82
N THR A 174 11.06 1.78 -8.79
CA THR A 174 9.65 1.40 -8.84
C THR A 174 8.99 1.65 -7.49
N LEU A 175 8.04 2.57 -7.44
CA LEU A 175 7.26 2.87 -6.25
C LEU A 175 6.00 2.01 -6.25
N VAL A 176 5.77 1.28 -5.17
CA VAL A 176 4.66 0.33 -5.05
C VAL A 176 3.87 0.61 -3.78
N ASP A 177 2.58 0.88 -3.93
CA ASP A 177 1.64 0.96 -2.82
C ASP A 177 0.98 -0.40 -2.60
N ILE A 178 0.94 -0.83 -1.35
CA ILE A 178 0.36 -2.09 -0.92
C ILE A 178 -0.72 -1.80 0.11
N THR A 179 -1.97 -2.20 -0.17
CA THR A 179 -3.09 -2.07 0.75
C THR A 179 -3.57 -3.47 1.13
N PRO A 180 -3.20 -4.01 2.28
CA PRO A 180 -3.55 -5.37 2.67
C PRO A 180 -5.03 -5.49 3.04
N SER A 181 -5.65 -6.62 2.70
CA SER A 181 -7.05 -6.94 3.06
C SER A 181 -7.20 -7.43 4.51
N ILE A 182 -6.15 -8.02 5.06
CA ILE A 182 -6.02 -8.45 6.46
C ILE A 182 -4.69 -7.98 7.03
N GLU A 183 -4.50 -8.13 8.34
CA GLU A 183 -3.26 -7.75 9.02
C GLU A 183 -2.07 -8.59 8.53
N THR A 184 -0.95 -7.92 8.24
CA THR A 184 0.30 -8.57 7.85
C THR A 184 1.15 -8.95 9.07
N GLU A 185 2.16 -9.80 8.88
CA GLU A 185 3.06 -10.27 9.96
C GLU A 185 3.76 -9.09 10.69
N ASN A 186 4.08 -8.01 10.01
CA ASN A 186 4.71 -6.82 10.60
C ASN A 186 3.70 -5.77 11.08
N ASN A 187 2.43 -6.16 11.30
CA ASN A 187 1.37 -5.34 11.88
C ASN A 187 0.91 -4.16 10.98
N VAL A 188 0.93 -4.32 9.68
CA VAL A 188 0.18 -3.42 8.80
C VAL A 188 -1.28 -3.84 8.85
N PHE A 189 -2.14 -2.91 9.31
CA PHE A 189 -3.56 -3.19 9.49
C PHE A 189 -4.34 -3.19 8.17
N PRO A 190 -5.49 -3.90 8.11
CA PRO A 190 -6.34 -3.93 6.93
C PRO A 190 -6.69 -2.54 6.40
N ASN A 191 -6.67 -2.38 5.08
CA ASN A 191 -6.97 -1.13 4.39
C ASN A 191 -6.06 0.07 4.74
N GLN A 192 -4.88 -0.18 5.31
CA GLN A 192 -3.85 0.83 5.51
C GLN A 192 -2.78 0.69 4.43
N PRO A 193 -2.69 1.62 3.47
CA PRO A 193 -1.66 1.55 2.44
C PRO A 193 -0.28 1.77 3.03
N THR A 194 0.67 0.99 2.56
CA THR A 194 2.12 1.18 2.78
C THR A 194 2.81 1.30 1.44
N THR A 195 3.84 2.14 1.37
CA THR A 195 4.59 2.38 0.14
C THR A 195 6.00 1.83 0.27
N VAL A 196 6.47 1.08 -0.73
CA VAL A 196 7.84 0.59 -0.82
C VAL A 196 8.47 1.03 -2.14
N LEU A 197 9.75 1.44 -2.07
CA LEU A 197 10.57 1.75 -3.25
C LEU A 197 11.47 0.56 -3.56
N LEU A 198 11.37 0.04 -4.78
CA LEU A 198 12.12 -1.12 -5.25
C LEU A 198 12.95 -0.76 -6.49
N ASN A 199 14.13 -1.35 -6.60
CA ASN A 199 14.94 -1.30 -7.83
C ASN A 199 14.82 -2.61 -8.60
N ALA A 200 15.21 -2.60 -9.86
CA ALA A 200 15.18 -3.77 -10.73
C ALA A 200 15.89 -4.97 -10.06
N GLY A 201 15.18 -6.06 -9.91
CA GLY A 201 15.67 -7.28 -9.26
C GLY A 201 15.48 -7.34 -7.75
N GLU A 202 14.97 -6.30 -7.13
CA GLU A 202 14.57 -6.39 -5.73
C GLU A 202 13.21 -7.08 -5.60
N THR A 203 13.07 -7.78 -4.47
CA THR A 203 11.85 -8.52 -4.13
C THR A 203 11.26 -7.99 -2.83
N TYR A 204 9.93 -8.06 -2.70
CA TYR A 204 9.23 -7.71 -1.48
C TYR A 204 8.18 -8.79 -1.17
N PHE A 205 8.47 -9.60 -0.15
CA PHE A 205 7.62 -10.71 0.26
C PHE A 205 6.74 -10.28 1.43
N VAL A 206 5.44 -10.59 1.38
CA VAL A 206 4.47 -10.23 2.43
C VAL A 206 3.69 -11.47 2.84
N ARG A 207 3.68 -11.74 4.14
CA ARG A 207 2.85 -12.77 4.78
C ARG A 207 1.75 -12.13 5.63
N SER A 208 0.62 -12.82 5.76
CA SER A 208 -0.39 -12.47 6.75
C SER A 208 0.09 -12.83 8.16
N THR A 209 -0.44 -12.14 9.16
CA THR A 209 -0.45 -12.67 10.52
C THR A 209 -1.31 -13.94 10.57
N TYR A 210 -0.89 -14.98 11.32
CA TYR A 210 -1.76 -16.11 11.57
C TYR A 210 -2.96 -15.67 12.41
N LEU A 211 -4.16 -15.81 11.86
CA LEU A 211 -5.41 -15.40 12.48
C LEU A 211 -6.38 -16.58 12.59
N GLU A 212 -7.01 -16.76 13.73
CA GLU A 212 -8.01 -17.81 13.98
C GLU A 212 -9.39 -17.54 13.34
N ASN A 213 -9.47 -16.88 12.18
CA ASN A 213 -10.73 -16.40 11.63
C ASN A 213 -11.00 -16.74 10.16
N TRP A 214 -10.34 -17.75 9.59
CA TRP A 214 -10.55 -18.23 8.22
C TRP A 214 -10.38 -17.15 7.15
N ARG A 215 -9.51 -16.18 7.34
CA ARG A 215 -9.25 -15.08 6.40
C ARG A 215 -7.88 -15.21 5.76
N ASP A 216 -7.76 -14.67 4.56
CA ASP A 216 -6.54 -14.66 3.77
C ASP A 216 -6.25 -13.25 3.20
N LEU A 217 -5.12 -13.08 2.53
CA LEU A 217 -4.73 -11.83 1.86
C LEU A 217 -5.44 -11.60 0.53
N SER A 218 -6.40 -12.43 0.11
CA SER A 218 -7.15 -12.17 -1.12
C SER A 218 -7.82 -10.81 -1.07
N GLY A 219 -7.76 -10.09 -2.21
CA GLY A 219 -8.27 -8.73 -2.30
C GLY A 219 -7.31 -7.65 -1.82
N SER A 220 -6.10 -8.01 -1.31
CA SER A 220 -5.05 -7.02 -1.09
C SER A 220 -4.66 -6.37 -2.41
N LEU A 221 -4.61 -5.03 -2.43
CA LEU A 221 -4.34 -4.24 -3.63
C LEU A 221 -2.86 -3.87 -3.71
N ILE A 222 -2.27 -4.07 -4.88
CA ILE A 222 -0.91 -3.65 -5.23
C ILE A 222 -1.02 -2.67 -6.39
N MET A 223 -0.53 -1.44 -6.19
CA MET A 223 -0.53 -0.37 -7.18
C MET A 223 0.90 0.09 -7.45
N VAL A 224 1.27 0.17 -8.73
CA VAL A 224 2.61 0.61 -9.16
C VAL A 224 2.49 1.97 -9.85
N HIS A 225 3.34 2.91 -9.44
CA HIS A 225 3.33 4.27 -9.95
C HIS A 225 4.13 4.45 -11.26
N ASP A 226 3.94 5.60 -11.91
CA ASP A 226 4.72 6.08 -13.06
C ASP A 226 4.69 5.14 -14.28
N GLY A 227 3.61 4.36 -14.48
CA GLY A 227 3.47 3.43 -15.59
C GLY A 227 4.45 2.26 -15.58
N LYS A 228 5.17 2.05 -14.48
CA LYS A 228 6.08 0.91 -14.30
C LYS A 228 5.32 -0.36 -14.00
N LYS A 229 6.02 -1.48 -14.10
CA LYS A 229 5.46 -2.82 -13.99
C LYS A 229 6.20 -3.64 -12.93
N VAL A 230 5.50 -4.60 -12.35
CA VAL A 230 6.06 -5.60 -11.44
C VAL A 230 5.53 -7.00 -11.77
N ALA A 231 6.25 -8.04 -11.42
CA ALA A 231 5.68 -9.38 -11.36
C ALA A 231 5.18 -9.64 -9.92
N VAL A 232 4.00 -10.25 -9.80
CA VAL A 232 3.40 -10.60 -8.51
C VAL A 232 3.11 -12.09 -8.50
N PHE A 233 3.55 -12.79 -7.45
CA PHE A 233 3.19 -14.18 -7.16
C PHE A 233 2.37 -14.21 -5.88
N ASN A 234 1.36 -15.09 -5.81
CA ASN A 234 0.47 -15.16 -4.67
C ASN A 234 0.03 -16.58 -4.36
N GLY A 235 -0.42 -16.81 -3.14
CA GLY A 235 -0.88 -18.11 -2.66
C GLY A 235 -0.75 -18.23 -1.13
N ASN A 236 -0.45 -19.43 -0.67
CA ASN A 236 -0.26 -19.73 0.75
C ASN A 236 1.06 -20.45 0.96
N THR A 237 1.76 -20.11 2.05
CA THR A 237 2.95 -20.87 2.44
C THR A 237 2.62 -22.34 2.68
N THR A 238 1.47 -22.59 3.28
CA THR A 238 0.83 -23.92 3.40
C THR A 238 -0.66 -23.73 3.69
N THR A 239 -1.52 -24.52 3.07
CA THR A 239 -2.96 -24.57 3.39
C THR A 239 -3.54 -25.95 3.13
N CYS A 240 -4.68 -26.25 3.74
CA CYS A 240 -5.55 -27.40 3.46
C CYS A 240 -6.80 -26.91 2.74
N ILE A 241 -7.25 -27.59 1.71
CA ILE A 241 -8.47 -27.23 0.97
C ILE A 241 -9.43 -28.43 0.88
N PRO A 242 -10.60 -28.35 1.50
CA PRO A 242 -11.07 -27.29 2.42
C PRO A 242 -10.32 -27.29 3.75
N THR A 243 -10.29 -26.15 4.41
CA THR A 243 -9.49 -25.92 5.62
C THR A 243 -10.00 -26.69 6.85
N ASP A 244 -11.19 -27.27 6.82
CA ASP A 244 -11.80 -28.02 7.93
C ASP A 244 -11.58 -29.55 7.86
N VAL A 245 -10.94 -30.06 6.80
CA VAL A 245 -10.68 -31.52 6.63
C VAL A 245 -9.47 -32.00 7.44
N GLY A 246 -8.50 -31.15 7.65
CA GLY A 246 -7.48 -31.36 8.70
C GLY A 246 -6.21 -32.11 8.32
N ASN A 247 -6.12 -32.79 7.16
CA ASN A 247 -4.92 -33.45 6.63
C ASN A 247 -4.74 -33.15 5.15
N GLY A 248 -3.57 -33.44 4.56
CA GLY A 248 -3.29 -33.17 3.17
C GLY A 248 -3.18 -31.66 2.89
N ARG A 249 -2.04 -31.10 3.26
CA ARG A 249 -1.70 -29.68 3.11
C ARG A 249 -0.66 -29.52 2.04
N ASP A 250 -0.71 -28.41 1.33
CA ASP A 250 0.33 -28.04 0.39
C ASP A 250 0.63 -26.54 0.39
N HIS A 251 1.81 -26.19 -0.09
CA HIS A 251 2.10 -24.86 -0.59
C HIS A 251 1.34 -24.65 -1.89
N ILE A 252 0.61 -23.57 -2.03
CA ILE A 252 -0.03 -23.20 -3.27
C ILE A 252 0.50 -21.84 -3.73
N PHE A 253 0.84 -21.73 -5.01
CA PHE A 253 1.26 -20.46 -5.58
C PHE A 253 1.04 -20.38 -7.09
N GLU A 254 0.67 -19.23 -7.58
CA GLU A 254 0.64 -18.92 -9.00
C GLU A 254 0.93 -17.43 -9.23
N GLN A 255 1.44 -17.08 -10.40
CA GLN A 255 1.65 -15.68 -10.75
C GLN A 255 0.29 -14.98 -10.93
N ALA A 256 0.14 -13.82 -10.30
CA ALA A 256 -1.05 -12.99 -10.40
C ALA A 256 -1.11 -12.31 -11.78
N LEU A 257 -2.33 -12.17 -12.30
CA LEU A 257 -2.60 -11.45 -13.53
C LEU A 257 -2.85 -9.95 -13.23
N PRO A 258 -2.31 -9.04 -14.04
CA PRO A 258 -2.66 -7.64 -13.93
C PRO A 258 -4.15 -7.42 -14.25
N VAL A 259 -4.76 -6.48 -13.53
CA VAL A 259 -6.23 -6.25 -13.61
C VAL A 259 -6.70 -5.93 -15.03
N ASP A 260 -5.88 -5.29 -15.84
CA ASP A 260 -6.21 -4.92 -17.21
C ASP A 260 -6.34 -6.14 -18.16
N SER A 261 -5.81 -7.30 -17.79
CA SER A 261 -5.98 -8.56 -18.51
C SER A 261 -7.18 -9.41 -18.05
N TRP A 262 -7.95 -8.95 -17.05
CA TRP A 262 -9.09 -9.66 -16.51
C TRP A 262 -10.28 -9.64 -17.48
N GLY A 263 -11.02 -10.77 -17.58
CA GLY A 263 -12.14 -10.91 -18.48
C GLY A 263 -13.49 -11.01 -17.77
N GLN A 264 -14.51 -11.34 -18.52
CA GLN A 264 -15.89 -11.37 -18.02
C GLN A 264 -16.59 -12.72 -18.21
N ARG A 265 -16.03 -13.64 -19.01
CA ARG A 265 -16.65 -14.93 -19.31
C ARG A 265 -15.66 -16.06 -19.11
N PHE A 266 -16.05 -17.08 -18.35
CA PHE A 266 -15.14 -18.17 -17.98
C PHE A 266 -15.86 -19.53 -18.13
N ALA A 267 -15.17 -20.47 -18.75
CA ALA A 267 -15.59 -21.86 -18.82
C ALA A 267 -14.74 -22.69 -17.85
N VAL A 268 -15.27 -22.98 -16.68
CA VAL A 268 -14.57 -23.69 -15.61
C VAL A 268 -14.95 -25.17 -15.64
N THR A 269 -13.95 -26.04 -15.55
CA THR A 269 -14.14 -27.50 -15.58
C THR A 269 -13.57 -28.16 -14.34
N THR A 270 -14.25 -29.20 -13.82
CA THR A 270 -13.81 -29.91 -12.62
C THR A 270 -12.57 -30.76 -12.89
N SER A 271 -11.77 -30.96 -11.86
CA SER A 271 -10.61 -31.86 -11.89
C SER A 271 -11.04 -33.35 -11.89
N GLN A 272 -10.33 -34.16 -12.64
CA GLN A 272 -10.55 -35.58 -12.67
C GLN A 272 -10.11 -36.24 -11.37
N GLY A 273 -10.95 -37.07 -10.79
CA GLY A 273 -10.64 -37.83 -9.58
C GLY A 273 -10.92 -37.10 -8.26
N ARG A 274 -11.46 -35.90 -8.32
CA ARG A 274 -11.94 -35.14 -7.15
C ARG A 274 -13.46 -35.11 -7.11
N ILE A 275 -14.05 -35.09 -5.91
CA ILE A 275 -15.51 -34.96 -5.78
C ILE A 275 -15.97 -33.52 -6.02
N ARG A 276 -15.13 -32.59 -5.70
CA ARG A 276 -15.33 -31.14 -5.93
C ARG A 276 -13.99 -30.40 -6.03
N ASP A 277 -14.02 -29.25 -6.62
CA ASP A 277 -13.04 -28.20 -6.57
C ASP A 277 -13.69 -26.94 -6.00
N PHE A 278 -12.88 -25.96 -5.58
CA PHE A 278 -13.37 -24.63 -5.23
C PHE A 278 -13.06 -23.65 -6.35
N VAL A 279 -14.01 -22.78 -6.63
CA VAL A 279 -13.88 -21.72 -7.63
C VAL A 279 -13.98 -20.38 -6.91
N LYS A 280 -12.95 -19.54 -7.05
CA LYS A 280 -12.92 -18.17 -6.51
C LYS A 280 -13.04 -17.19 -7.68
N VAL A 281 -13.96 -16.25 -7.57
CA VAL A 281 -14.17 -15.14 -8.52
C VAL A 281 -13.88 -13.85 -7.78
N THR A 282 -12.95 -13.01 -8.27
CA THR A 282 -12.61 -11.72 -7.69
C THR A 282 -12.94 -10.60 -8.67
N SER A 283 -13.54 -9.52 -8.18
CA SER A 283 -14.00 -8.40 -8.99
C SER A 283 -12.97 -7.28 -9.13
N SER A 284 -12.84 -6.69 -10.32
CA SER A 284 -12.05 -5.48 -10.56
C SER A 284 -12.78 -4.18 -10.19
N GLY A 285 -14.10 -4.20 -10.04
CA GLY A 285 -14.93 -3.01 -9.86
C GLY A 285 -16.14 -3.26 -8.96
N ASP A 286 -16.82 -2.18 -8.58
CA ASP A 286 -18.00 -2.23 -7.73
C ASP A 286 -19.27 -2.67 -8.48
N ASN A 287 -20.24 -3.21 -7.70
CA ASN A 287 -21.52 -3.67 -8.21
C ASN A 287 -21.43 -4.76 -9.29
N ASN A 288 -20.35 -5.53 -9.28
CA ASN A 288 -20.15 -6.61 -10.23
C ASN A 288 -21.08 -7.78 -9.96
N THR A 289 -22.00 -8.05 -10.85
CA THR A 289 -22.92 -9.19 -10.76
C THR A 289 -22.25 -10.43 -11.32
N VAL A 290 -22.07 -11.45 -10.48
CA VAL A 290 -21.54 -12.76 -10.87
C VAL A 290 -22.69 -13.71 -11.15
N LYS A 291 -22.72 -14.27 -12.35
CA LYS A 291 -23.66 -15.33 -12.74
C LYS A 291 -22.91 -16.65 -12.92
N ARG A 292 -23.52 -17.73 -12.45
CA ARG A 292 -23.13 -19.12 -12.72
C ARG A 292 -24.21 -19.81 -13.50
N ASN A 293 -23.93 -20.28 -14.69
CA ASN A 293 -24.91 -20.93 -15.58
C ASN A 293 -26.18 -20.07 -15.77
N GLY A 294 -26.01 -18.77 -15.98
CA GLY A 294 -27.07 -17.78 -16.15
C GLY A 294 -27.80 -17.34 -14.87
N GLN A 295 -27.49 -17.92 -13.69
CA GLN A 295 -28.10 -17.55 -12.41
C GLN A 295 -27.16 -16.66 -11.61
N ILE A 296 -27.68 -15.55 -11.06
CA ILE A 296 -26.93 -14.67 -10.17
C ILE A 296 -26.61 -15.42 -8.89
N ILE A 297 -25.32 -15.48 -8.53
CA ILE A 297 -24.81 -16.11 -7.30
C ILE A 297 -24.19 -15.12 -6.33
N ALA A 298 -23.71 -13.97 -6.81
CA ALA A 298 -23.11 -12.91 -5.98
C ALA A 298 -23.23 -11.55 -6.67
N THR A 299 -23.06 -10.48 -5.88
CA THR A 299 -22.73 -9.13 -6.34
C THR A 299 -21.54 -8.66 -5.51
N LEU A 300 -20.45 -8.26 -6.18
CA LEU A 300 -19.16 -8.00 -5.56
C LEU A 300 -18.80 -6.52 -5.67
N SER A 301 -18.07 -6.03 -4.68
CA SER A 301 -17.34 -4.77 -4.72
C SER A 301 -15.93 -4.99 -5.30
N ARG A 302 -15.22 -3.90 -5.59
CA ARG A 302 -13.83 -3.94 -6.08
C ARG A 302 -12.93 -4.69 -5.10
N GLY A 303 -12.18 -5.67 -5.58
CA GLY A 303 -11.29 -6.54 -4.80
C GLY A 303 -12.01 -7.61 -3.97
N GLU A 304 -13.35 -7.60 -3.92
CA GLU A 304 -14.12 -8.62 -3.21
C GLU A 304 -14.15 -9.94 -4.00
N SER A 305 -14.07 -11.03 -3.25
CA SER A 305 -14.07 -12.39 -3.80
C SER A 305 -15.29 -13.17 -3.35
N PHE A 306 -15.78 -14.07 -4.21
CA PHE A 306 -16.80 -15.06 -3.88
C PHE A 306 -16.29 -16.46 -4.22
N VAL A 307 -16.39 -17.37 -3.26
CA VAL A 307 -15.95 -18.78 -3.38
C VAL A 307 -17.16 -19.68 -3.41
N PHE A 308 -17.16 -20.69 -4.31
CA PHE A 308 -18.21 -21.70 -4.36
C PHE A 308 -17.64 -23.07 -4.75
N ASP A 309 -18.36 -24.13 -4.36
CA ASP A 309 -18.05 -25.51 -4.76
C ASP A 309 -18.43 -25.77 -6.21
N LEU A 310 -17.57 -26.46 -6.93
CA LEU A 310 -17.88 -27.04 -8.24
C LEU A 310 -17.74 -28.56 -8.16
N TYR A 311 -18.88 -29.28 -8.07
CA TYR A 311 -18.89 -30.73 -7.92
C TYR A 311 -18.60 -31.45 -9.24
N SER A 312 -17.90 -32.58 -9.17
CA SER A 312 -17.59 -33.46 -10.32
C SER A 312 -18.84 -33.93 -11.05
N SER A 313 -19.93 -34.11 -10.31
CA SER A 313 -21.24 -34.46 -10.90
C SER A 313 -21.84 -33.37 -11.81
N GLU A 314 -21.37 -32.15 -11.70
CA GLU A 314 -21.73 -31.02 -12.57
C GLU A 314 -20.80 -30.96 -13.80
N GLY A 315 -19.56 -31.40 -13.67
CA GLY A 315 -18.52 -31.51 -14.71
C GLY A 315 -17.91 -30.17 -15.12
N SER A 316 -18.71 -29.11 -15.16
CA SER A 316 -18.30 -27.78 -15.57
C SER A 316 -19.32 -26.71 -15.16
N CYS A 317 -18.95 -25.44 -15.21
CA CYS A 317 -19.89 -24.31 -15.17
C CYS A 317 -19.38 -23.16 -16.06
N PHE A 318 -20.32 -22.32 -16.46
CA PHE A 318 -20.04 -21.08 -17.18
C PHE A 318 -20.31 -19.90 -16.24
N ILE A 319 -19.29 -19.02 -16.13
CA ILE A 319 -19.35 -17.82 -15.29
C ILE A 319 -19.40 -16.61 -16.20
N GLU A 320 -20.29 -15.68 -15.89
CA GLU A 320 -20.40 -14.37 -16.51
C GLU A 320 -20.37 -13.29 -15.44
N THR A 321 -19.63 -12.22 -15.66
CA THR A 321 -19.55 -11.07 -14.76
C THR A 321 -19.85 -9.78 -15.51
N THR A 322 -20.38 -8.77 -14.80
CA THR A 322 -20.69 -7.47 -15.41
C THR A 322 -19.49 -6.52 -15.42
N MET A 323 -18.47 -6.81 -14.61
CA MET A 323 -17.18 -6.11 -14.60
C MET A 323 -16.06 -7.14 -14.82
N PRO A 324 -14.89 -6.74 -15.33
CA PRO A 324 -13.74 -7.63 -15.44
C PRO A 324 -13.46 -8.34 -14.11
N SER A 325 -13.14 -9.61 -14.19
CA SER A 325 -12.90 -10.47 -13.03
C SER A 325 -11.75 -11.43 -13.30
N VAL A 326 -11.20 -12.01 -12.25
CA VAL A 326 -10.26 -13.12 -12.33
C VAL A 326 -10.87 -14.35 -11.67
N VAL A 327 -10.61 -15.52 -12.23
CA VAL A 327 -11.11 -16.80 -11.72
C VAL A 327 -9.96 -17.74 -11.45
N TYR A 328 -9.94 -18.29 -10.23
CA TYR A 328 -9.02 -19.35 -9.83
C TYR A 328 -9.77 -20.62 -9.47
N LEU A 329 -9.21 -21.74 -9.87
CA LEU A 329 -9.64 -23.09 -9.49
C LEU A 329 -8.68 -23.62 -8.44
N TYR A 330 -9.23 -24.14 -7.33
CA TYR A 330 -8.45 -24.75 -6.25
C TYR A 330 -8.81 -26.23 -6.15
N ASN A 331 -7.81 -27.09 -6.31
CA ASN A 331 -7.97 -28.51 -6.11
C ASN A 331 -8.03 -28.84 -4.62
N THR A 332 -8.86 -29.81 -4.26
CA THR A 332 -9.00 -30.23 -2.87
C THR A 332 -7.93 -31.24 -2.46
N THR A 333 -7.70 -31.34 -1.16
CA THR A 333 -6.84 -32.36 -0.57
C THR A 333 -7.31 -33.79 -0.87
N GLY A 334 -6.39 -34.75 -0.82
CA GLY A 334 -6.70 -36.17 -0.97
C GLY A 334 -7.58 -36.77 0.13
N ASP A 335 -7.71 -36.10 1.27
CA ASP A 335 -8.57 -36.52 2.38
C ASP A 335 -10.06 -36.11 2.19
N GLU A 336 -10.37 -35.25 1.22
CA GLU A 336 -11.76 -35.01 0.81
C GLU A 336 -12.41 -36.31 0.27
N PRO A 337 -13.73 -36.56 0.50
CA PRO A 337 -14.42 -37.67 -0.10
C PRO A 337 -14.23 -37.70 -1.63
N MET A 338 -13.87 -38.82 -2.17
CA MET A 338 -13.49 -38.95 -3.58
C MET A 338 -14.60 -39.49 -4.45
N GLU A 339 -14.50 -39.23 -5.76
CA GLU A 339 -15.31 -39.98 -6.74
C GLU A 339 -15.08 -41.48 -6.58
N PRO A 340 -16.10 -42.31 -6.87
CA PRO A 340 -15.90 -43.77 -7.00
C PRO A 340 -14.80 -44.04 -8.04
N ASN A 341 -13.71 -44.65 -7.59
CA ASN A 341 -12.46 -44.90 -8.34
C ASN A 341 -11.48 -43.72 -8.44
N GLY A 342 -11.66 -42.64 -7.69
CA GLY A 342 -10.64 -41.60 -7.46
C GLY A 342 -9.46 -42.12 -6.64
N SER A 343 -8.32 -41.44 -6.71
CA SER A 343 -7.14 -41.71 -5.88
C SER A 343 -7.19 -40.89 -4.60
N ASN A 344 -6.83 -41.48 -3.44
CA ASN A 344 -6.63 -40.73 -2.21
C ASN A 344 -5.32 -39.90 -2.23
N ASN A 345 -4.66 -39.84 -3.38
CA ASN A 345 -3.45 -39.07 -3.60
C ASN A 345 -3.77 -37.64 -4.01
N GLY A 346 -2.85 -36.74 -3.68
CA GLY A 346 -2.90 -35.35 -4.08
C GLY A 346 -3.25 -34.40 -2.94
N ASP A 347 -2.57 -33.31 -2.91
CA ASP A 347 -2.77 -32.19 -2.00
C ASP A 347 -3.27 -30.96 -2.75
N PRO A 348 -3.66 -29.90 -2.05
CA PRO A 348 -4.15 -28.68 -2.66
C PRO A 348 -3.21 -28.10 -3.71
N SER A 349 -3.78 -27.48 -4.73
CA SER A 349 -3.08 -26.68 -5.73
C SER A 349 -4.01 -25.61 -6.27
N MET A 350 -3.47 -24.58 -6.91
CA MET A 350 -4.26 -23.51 -7.51
C MET A 350 -3.89 -23.30 -8.97
N ALA A 351 -4.89 -22.94 -9.79
CA ALA A 351 -4.68 -22.59 -11.17
C ALA A 351 -5.56 -21.42 -11.60
N TRP A 352 -4.96 -20.45 -12.27
CA TRP A 352 -5.72 -19.43 -12.97
C TRP A 352 -6.50 -20.06 -14.14
N ILE A 353 -7.77 -19.72 -14.24
CA ILE A 353 -8.61 -20.08 -15.37
C ILE A 353 -8.75 -18.85 -16.27
N PRO A 354 -8.13 -18.85 -17.46
CA PRO A 354 -8.26 -17.76 -18.41
C PRO A 354 -9.71 -17.51 -18.80
N PRO A 355 -10.12 -16.25 -18.99
CA PRO A 355 -11.39 -15.95 -19.61
C PRO A 355 -11.39 -16.41 -21.07
N VAL A 356 -12.57 -16.68 -21.61
CA VAL A 356 -12.69 -17.17 -23.01
C VAL A 356 -12.21 -16.14 -24.04
N GLU A 357 -12.04 -14.90 -23.63
CA GLU A 357 -11.44 -13.81 -24.41
C GLU A 357 -9.91 -13.96 -24.57
N GLN A 358 -9.25 -14.73 -23.72
CA GLN A 358 -7.78 -14.89 -23.68
C GLN A 358 -7.29 -16.23 -24.24
N ARG A 359 -8.06 -16.87 -25.11
CA ARG A 359 -7.68 -18.16 -25.73
C ARG A 359 -6.37 -18.04 -26.48
N ILE A 360 -5.58 -19.14 -26.46
CA ILE A 360 -4.31 -19.26 -27.18
C ILE A 360 -4.45 -20.33 -28.29
N ASP A 361 -3.85 -20.09 -29.43
CA ASP A 361 -3.94 -20.97 -30.58
C ASP A 361 -3.00 -22.20 -30.50
N GLU A 362 -1.86 -22.06 -29.84
CA GLU A 362 -0.83 -23.10 -29.75
C GLU A 362 0.05 -22.93 -28.52
N ILE A 363 0.31 -24.01 -27.80
CA ILE A 363 1.19 -24.02 -26.62
C ILE A 363 1.95 -25.35 -26.47
N THR A 364 3.20 -25.29 -26.09
CA THR A 364 3.99 -26.42 -25.61
C THR A 364 4.15 -26.30 -24.09
N PHE A 365 3.76 -27.33 -23.34
CA PHE A 365 3.80 -27.37 -21.89
C PHE A 365 4.33 -28.74 -21.41
N CYS A 366 4.50 -28.91 -20.11
CA CYS A 366 4.92 -30.18 -19.54
C CYS A 366 4.13 -30.54 -18.30
N THR A 367 4.21 -31.80 -17.96
CA THR A 367 3.84 -32.31 -16.65
C THR A 367 5.05 -32.30 -15.74
N PHE A 368 4.83 -31.96 -14.47
CA PHE A 368 5.89 -31.95 -13.48
C PHE A 368 6.06 -33.31 -12.80
N ASN A 369 7.29 -33.68 -12.50
CA ASN A 369 7.63 -34.79 -11.63
C ASN A 369 8.95 -34.49 -10.94
N SER A 370 9.22 -35.13 -9.81
CA SER A 370 10.50 -35.04 -9.11
C SER A 370 11.25 -36.36 -9.20
N ASP A 371 12.58 -36.31 -9.30
CA ASP A 371 13.45 -37.48 -9.28
C ASP A 371 13.61 -38.11 -7.87
N TYR A 372 13.08 -37.43 -6.83
CA TYR A 372 13.07 -37.95 -5.48
C TYR A 372 12.04 -39.08 -5.30
N GLU A 373 12.44 -40.21 -4.77
CA GLU A 373 11.67 -41.45 -4.62
C GLU A 373 10.30 -41.26 -3.95
N PHE A 374 10.17 -40.24 -3.10
CA PHE A 374 8.92 -39.92 -2.38
C PHE A 374 8.25 -38.63 -2.88
N ALA A 375 8.65 -38.12 -4.05
CA ALA A 375 8.14 -36.86 -4.61
C ALA A 375 7.47 -37.04 -5.99
N SER A 376 7.10 -38.31 -6.35
CA SER A 376 6.49 -38.59 -7.65
C SER A 376 5.04 -38.11 -7.72
N ILE A 377 4.67 -37.61 -8.88
CA ILE A 377 3.27 -37.39 -9.28
C ILE A 377 2.85 -38.60 -10.08
N ASP A 378 1.81 -39.28 -9.62
CA ASP A 378 1.41 -40.57 -10.14
C ASP A 378 0.52 -40.48 -11.38
N VAL A 379 -0.30 -39.41 -11.45
CA VAL A 379 -1.25 -39.18 -12.51
C VAL A 379 -1.25 -37.73 -12.96
N HIS A 380 -1.37 -37.54 -14.26
CA HIS A 380 -1.43 -36.20 -14.87
C HIS A 380 -2.66 -36.08 -15.77
N TYR A 381 -3.25 -34.88 -15.76
CA TYR A 381 -4.42 -34.56 -16.53
C TYR A 381 -4.27 -33.18 -17.15
N VAL A 382 -4.96 -33.01 -18.29
CA VAL A 382 -5.20 -31.68 -18.88
C VAL A 382 -6.68 -31.55 -19.18
N ASN A 383 -7.26 -30.42 -18.78
CA ASN A 383 -8.59 -30.01 -19.19
C ASN A 383 -8.45 -28.99 -20.32
N ILE A 384 -9.19 -29.15 -21.37
CA ILE A 384 -9.14 -28.32 -22.57
C ILE A 384 -10.57 -27.84 -22.87
N VAL A 385 -10.71 -26.52 -23.06
CA VAL A 385 -11.99 -25.87 -23.46
C VAL A 385 -11.76 -25.19 -24.79
N VAL A 386 -12.74 -25.37 -25.70
CA VAL A 386 -12.75 -24.75 -27.04
C VAL A 386 -14.16 -24.31 -27.40
N GLU A 387 -14.31 -23.52 -28.43
CA GLU A 387 -15.63 -23.28 -29.02
C GLU A 387 -16.25 -24.60 -29.50
N SER A 388 -17.58 -24.75 -29.34
CA SER A 388 -18.28 -25.99 -29.65
C SER A 388 -18.22 -26.35 -31.12
N ASP A 389 -18.09 -25.36 -31.99
CA ASP A 389 -18.01 -25.55 -33.46
C ASP A 389 -16.60 -25.96 -33.90
N ASP A 390 -15.58 -25.92 -33.02
CA ASP A 390 -14.19 -26.21 -33.34
C ASP A 390 -13.62 -27.48 -32.69
N VAL A 391 -14.47 -28.32 -32.11
CA VAL A 391 -14.08 -29.59 -31.47
C VAL A 391 -13.37 -30.56 -32.43
N ASP A 392 -13.53 -30.40 -33.72
CA ASP A 392 -12.88 -31.20 -34.75
C ASP A 392 -11.56 -30.61 -35.29
N HIS A 393 -11.08 -29.54 -34.65
CA HIS A 393 -9.81 -28.87 -34.99
C HIS A 393 -8.79 -28.86 -33.84
N VAL A 394 -9.00 -29.64 -32.78
CA VAL A 394 -8.14 -29.67 -31.60
C VAL A 394 -7.11 -30.80 -31.68
N TYR A 395 -5.84 -30.47 -31.66
CA TYR A 395 -4.74 -31.44 -31.74
C TYR A 395 -3.98 -31.52 -30.44
N PHE A 396 -3.69 -32.72 -30.00
CA PHE A 396 -2.83 -33.02 -28.85
C PHE A 396 -1.68 -33.92 -29.30
N ASP A 397 -0.44 -33.46 -29.13
CA ASP A 397 0.79 -34.12 -29.61
C ASP A 397 0.72 -34.46 -31.12
N GLY A 398 0.16 -33.53 -31.89
CA GLY A 398 -0.04 -33.70 -33.33
C GLY A 398 -1.13 -34.68 -33.77
N ALA A 399 -1.88 -35.26 -32.81
CA ALA A 399 -3.01 -36.13 -33.10
C ALA A 399 -4.34 -35.41 -32.83
N LEU A 400 -5.29 -35.50 -33.73
CA LEU A 400 -6.65 -34.96 -33.54
C LEU A 400 -7.31 -35.64 -32.34
N ILE A 401 -7.82 -34.82 -31.38
CA ILE A 401 -8.66 -35.32 -30.29
C ILE A 401 -10.01 -35.78 -30.90
N ASN A 402 -10.52 -36.92 -30.49
CA ASN A 402 -11.81 -37.41 -30.97
C ASN A 402 -12.91 -36.38 -30.62
N PRO A 403 -13.59 -35.76 -31.63
CA PRO A 403 -14.63 -34.76 -31.36
C PRO A 403 -15.75 -35.27 -30.44
N GLY A 404 -16.10 -36.56 -30.55
CA GLY A 404 -17.11 -37.20 -29.72
C GLY A 404 -16.75 -37.37 -28.24
N SER A 405 -15.51 -37.06 -27.84
CA SER A 405 -15.07 -37.03 -26.42
C SER A 405 -15.35 -35.70 -25.74
N PHE A 406 -15.65 -34.64 -26.50
CA PHE A 406 -15.97 -33.35 -25.93
C PHE A 406 -17.38 -33.34 -25.34
N GLN A 407 -17.56 -32.64 -24.25
CA GLN A 407 -18.84 -32.42 -23.56
C GLN A 407 -19.15 -30.92 -23.55
N PRO A 408 -20.42 -30.52 -23.70
CA PRO A 408 -20.78 -29.13 -23.61
C PRO A 408 -20.46 -28.56 -22.20
N VAL A 409 -19.98 -27.32 -22.14
CA VAL A 409 -19.84 -26.60 -20.87
C VAL A 409 -21.25 -26.28 -20.36
N ARG A 410 -21.49 -26.61 -19.08
CA ARG A 410 -22.82 -26.38 -18.48
C ARG A 410 -23.08 -24.88 -18.37
N GLY A 411 -24.25 -24.44 -18.85
CA GLY A 411 -24.67 -23.04 -18.80
C GLY A 411 -24.45 -22.25 -20.08
N THR A 412 -23.80 -22.84 -21.09
CA THR A 412 -23.62 -22.26 -22.41
C THR A 412 -23.66 -23.35 -23.49
N SER A 413 -24.02 -23.00 -24.73
CA SER A 413 -23.90 -23.87 -25.92
C SER A 413 -22.59 -23.58 -26.69
N ASP A 414 -21.92 -22.49 -26.40
CA ASP A 414 -20.87 -21.94 -27.23
C ASP A 414 -19.51 -22.63 -27.01
N TYR A 415 -19.34 -23.26 -25.82
CA TYR A 415 -18.10 -23.91 -25.44
C TYR A 415 -18.29 -25.38 -25.08
N SER A 416 -17.29 -26.16 -25.44
CA SER A 416 -17.19 -27.59 -25.12
C SER A 416 -15.84 -27.88 -24.48
N PHE A 417 -15.76 -28.93 -23.67
CA PHE A 417 -14.53 -29.31 -22.99
C PHE A 417 -14.22 -30.80 -23.06
N VAL A 418 -12.96 -31.15 -22.93
CA VAL A 418 -12.49 -32.53 -22.75
C VAL A 418 -11.48 -32.58 -21.60
N ARG A 419 -11.59 -33.64 -20.79
CA ARG A 419 -10.59 -34.01 -19.78
C ARG A 419 -9.76 -35.16 -20.28
N LYS A 420 -8.46 -35.04 -20.29
CA LYS A 420 -7.55 -36.04 -20.84
C LYS A 420 -6.50 -36.46 -19.83
N SER A 421 -6.39 -37.75 -19.54
CA SER A 421 -5.20 -38.29 -18.85
C SER A 421 -4.02 -38.23 -19.82
N ILE A 422 -2.90 -37.75 -19.36
CA ILE A 422 -1.67 -37.57 -20.13
C ILE A 422 -0.49 -38.24 -19.44
N SER A 423 0.56 -38.52 -20.18
CA SER A 423 1.81 -39.07 -19.63
C SER A 423 2.64 -38.02 -18.93
N HIS A 424 3.63 -38.40 -18.16
CA HIS A 424 4.70 -37.51 -17.78
C HIS A 424 5.52 -37.12 -19.00
N GLY A 425 5.86 -35.84 -19.12
CA GLY A 425 6.74 -35.30 -20.15
C GLY A 425 6.19 -34.06 -20.84
N THR A 426 6.73 -33.79 -22.04
CA THR A 426 6.35 -32.65 -22.87
C THR A 426 5.13 -32.97 -23.70
N HIS A 427 4.23 -32.00 -23.79
CA HIS A 427 3.01 -32.08 -24.58
C HIS A 427 2.81 -30.82 -25.39
N HIS A 428 2.07 -30.97 -26.48
CA HIS A 428 1.75 -29.88 -27.38
C HIS A 428 0.23 -29.86 -27.68
N LEU A 429 -0.38 -28.69 -27.53
CA LEU A 429 -1.76 -28.40 -27.85
C LEU A 429 -1.86 -27.37 -28.97
N SER A 430 -2.80 -27.53 -29.88
CA SER A 430 -3.13 -26.51 -30.88
C SER A 430 -4.59 -26.58 -31.30
N CYS A 431 -5.17 -25.38 -31.55
CA CYS A 431 -6.47 -25.14 -32.14
C CYS A 431 -6.44 -23.76 -32.78
N GLU A 432 -6.67 -23.65 -34.09
CA GLU A 432 -6.51 -22.39 -34.85
C GLU A 432 -7.44 -21.25 -34.34
N THR A 433 -8.60 -21.58 -33.77
CA THR A 433 -9.55 -20.63 -33.20
C THR A 433 -9.30 -20.33 -31.72
N GLY A 434 -8.28 -20.94 -31.16
CA GLY A 434 -7.84 -20.79 -29.78
C GLY A 434 -8.51 -21.75 -28.80
N LEU A 435 -7.79 -22.03 -27.73
CA LEU A 435 -8.21 -22.92 -26.64
C LEU A 435 -7.82 -22.31 -25.28
N ILE A 436 -8.47 -22.79 -24.22
CA ILE A 436 -8.08 -22.62 -22.83
C ILE A 436 -7.71 -24.00 -22.31
N ALA A 437 -6.61 -24.09 -21.57
CA ALA A 437 -6.28 -25.34 -20.90
C ALA A 437 -5.55 -25.11 -19.59
N HIS A 438 -5.78 -26.00 -18.63
CA HIS A 438 -5.00 -26.12 -17.41
C HIS A 438 -4.57 -27.57 -17.18
N VAL A 439 -3.37 -27.75 -16.69
CA VAL A 439 -2.79 -29.03 -16.39
C VAL A 439 -2.68 -29.21 -14.88
N TYR A 440 -2.87 -30.41 -14.40
CA TYR A 440 -2.76 -30.75 -13.00
C TYR A 440 -2.32 -32.20 -12.82
N GLY A 441 -1.78 -32.51 -11.65
CA GLY A 441 -1.34 -33.84 -11.33
C GLY A 441 -1.43 -34.15 -9.85
N PHE A 442 -1.56 -35.43 -9.52
CA PHE A 442 -1.69 -35.90 -8.15
C PHE A 442 -0.69 -37.05 -7.88
N GLY A 443 -0.03 -36.95 -6.74
CA GLY A 443 0.85 -37.97 -6.18
C GLY A 443 0.56 -38.23 -4.70
N GLN A 444 1.34 -39.05 -4.05
CA GLN A 444 1.16 -39.27 -2.64
C GLN A 444 1.56 -38.02 -1.84
N ALA A 445 0.58 -37.39 -1.17
CA ALA A 445 0.75 -36.14 -0.39
C ALA A 445 1.41 -35.02 -1.23
N ARG A 446 0.93 -34.84 -2.48
CA ARG A 446 1.41 -33.80 -3.41
C ARG A 446 0.40 -33.54 -4.51
N GLY A 447 0.31 -32.30 -4.92
CA GLY A 447 -0.46 -31.87 -6.08
C GLY A 447 0.24 -30.74 -6.81
N TYR A 448 -0.12 -30.50 -8.06
CA TYR A 448 0.17 -29.27 -8.76
C TYR A 448 -0.95 -28.96 -9.73
N ALA A 449 -1.15 -27.68 -9.98
CA ALA A 449 -1.98 -27.21 -11.07
C ALA A 449 -1.43 -25.89 -11.61
N TYR A 450 -1.56 -25.64 -12.90
CA TYR A 450 -1.26 -24.34 -13.49
C TYR A 450 -1.97 -24.16 -14.85
N CYS A 451 -2.15 -22.91 -15.27
CA CYS A 451 -2.58 -22.56 -16.62
C CYS A 451 -1.46 -22.86 -17.62
N VAL A 452 -1.74 -23.62 -18.67
CA VAL A 452 -0.68 -24.01 -19.65
C VAL A 452 -0.23 -22.83 -20.51
N GLY A 453 -1.10 -21.83 -20.69
CA GLY A 453 -0.85 -20.62 -21.45
C GLY A 453 -2.13 -19.94 -21.89
N ALA A 454 -2.04 -18.67 -22.15
CA ALA A 454 -3.12 -17.81 -22.61
C ALA A 454 -2.56 -16.57 -23.31
N ASN A 455 -3.39 -15.90 -24.09
CA ASN A 455 -3.17 -14.51 -24.40
C ASN A 455 -3.36 -13.68 -23.10
N VAL A 456 -2.60 -12.60 -22.93
CA VAL A 456 -2.70 -11.71 -21.76
C VAL A 456 -2.82 -10.27 -22.30
N ILE A 457 -3.73 -10.11 -23.27
CA ILE A 457 -4.02 -8.79 -23.82
C ILE A 457 -4.83 -7.98 -22.80
N SER A 458 -4.65 -6.67 -22.81
CA SER A 458 -5.51 -5.80 -22.01
C SER A 458 -6.95 -5.93 -22.53
N LEU A 459 -7.87 -6.38 -21.66
CA LEU A 459 -9.30 -6.49 -21.96
C LEU A 459 -10.09 -5.28 -21.46
N THR A 460 -9.45 -4.38 -20.74
CA THR A 460 -9.99 -3.09 -20.30
C THR A 460 -9.76 -2.05 -21.40
N GLN A 461 -10.82 -1.33 -21.73
CA GLN A 461 -10.68 -0.12 -22.52
C GLN A 461 -10.14 0.96 -21.62
N LYS A 462 -9.08 1.63 -22.06
CA LYS A 462 -8.44 2.70 -21.31
C LYS A 462 -8.56 4.03 -22.04
N LEU A 463 -8.97 5.06 -21.33
CA LEU A 463 -8.75 6.42 -21.73
C LEU A 463 -7.48 6.90 -21.02
N LEU A 464 -6.48 7.33 -21.78
CA LEU A 464 -5.25 7.87 -21.27
C LEU A 464 -5.26 9.38 -21.38
N VAL A 465 -4.77 10.06 -20.35
CA VAL A 465 -4.56 11.50 -20.34
C VAL A 465 -3.08 11.73 -20.03
N ASN A 466 -2.38 12.42 -20.96
CA ASN A 466 -0.92 12.61 -20.88
C ASN A 466 -0.15 11.29 -20.67
N GLY A 467 -0.64 10.20 -21.26
CA GLY A 467 -0.06 8.86 -21.14
C GLY A 467 -0.39 8.12 -19.84
N VAL A 468 -1.21 8.69 -18.97
CA VAL A 468 -1.64 8.08 -17.70
C VAL A 468 -3.10 7.65 -17.80
N TRP A 469 -3.43 6.47 -17.28
CA TRP A 469 -4.80 5.97 -17.28
C TRP A 469 -5.73 6.88 -16.46
N SER A 470 -6.87 7.27 -17.06
CA SER A 470 -7.79 8.27 -16.50
C SER A 470 -8.38 7.89 -15.14
N GLU A 471 -8.55 6.62 -14.85
CA GLU A 471 -9.05 6.14 -13.55
C GLU A 471 -8.06 6.35 -12.39
N LEU A 472 -6.78 6.59 -12.68
CA LEU A 472 -5.79 6.94 -11.66
C LEU A 472 -5.95 8.38 -11.15
N TYR A 473 -6.71 9.22 -11.86
CA TYR A 473 -7.10 10.55 -11.41
C TYR A 473 -8.41 10.46 -10.62
N GLN A 474 -8.34 10.16 -9.32
CA GLN A 474 -9.51 9.91 -8.46
C GLN A 474 -10.59 11.01 -8.52
N ASP A 475 -10.17 12.27 -8.64
CA ASP A 475 -11.04 13.46 -8.74
C ASP A 475 -10.96 14.15 -10.12
N GLY A 476 -10.43 13.47 -11.16
CA GLY A 476 -10.18 14.04 -12.47
C GLY A 476 -8.81 14.71 -12.62
N LEU A 477 -8.46 15.11 -13.84
CA LEU A 477 -7.22 15.82 -14.14
C LEU A 477 -7.36 17.30 -13.81
N TYR A 478 -6.46 17.83 -13.00
CA TYR A 478 -6.30 19.28 -12.77
C TYR A 478 -5.22 19.82 -13.71
N MET A 479 -5.52 20.85 -14.47
CA MET A 479 -4.59 21.45 -15.43
C MET A 479 -4.73 22.97 -15.54
N CYS A 480 -3.65 23.63 -15.96
CA CYS A 480 -3.67 25.05 -16.24
C CYS A 480 -4.32 25.36 -17.58
N ILE A 481 -5.03 26.51 -17.65
CA ILE A 481 -5.71 26.97 -18.88
C ILE A 481 -4.75 27.13 -20.08
N ASP A 482 -3.47 27.39 -19.82
CA ASP A 482 -2.44 27.55 -20.87
C ASP A 482 -1.83 26.22 -21.34
N GLU A 483 -2.20 25.10 -20.70
CA GLU A 483 -1.74 23.77 -21.03
C GLU A 483 -2.72 23.04 -21.95
N SER A 484 -2.21 22.02 -22.63
CA SER A 484 -3.01 21.08 -23.43
C SER A 484 -3.01 19.70 -22.78
N ALA A 485 -4.12 18.99 -22.91
CA ALA A 485 -4.21 17.57 -22.55
C ALA A 485 -4.04 16.72 -23.81
N ASP A 486 -3.12 15.78 -23.77
CA ASP A 486 -3.01 14.71 -24.77
C ASP A 486 -3.92 13.57 -24.33
N LEU A 487 -4.91 13.25 -25.16
CA LEU A 487 -5.93 12.25 -24.87
C LEU A 487 -5.80 11.12 -25.88
N SER A 488 -5.81 9.88 -25.41
CA SER A 488 -5.79 8.70 -26.27
C SER A 488 -6.66 7.57 -25.70
N VAL A 489 -7.04 6.64 -26.58
CA VAL A 489 -7.77 5.43 -26.17
C VAL A 489 -6.97 4.20 -26.55
N GLU A 490 -6.90 3.26 -25.61
CA GLU A 490 -6.41 1.90 -25.82
C GLU A 490 -7.57 0.93 -25.68
N THR A 491 -7.69 0.00 -26.60
CA THR A 491 -8.77 -1.02 -26.61
C THR A 491 -8.23 -2.35 -27.10
N ASN A 492 -8.94 -3.42 -26.76
CA ASN A 492 -8.67 -4.78 -27.21
C ASN A 492 -9.40 -5.16 -28.50
N TYR A 493 -10.04 -4.22 -29.19
CA TYR A 493 -10.71 -4.45 -30.46
C TYR A 493 -10.21 -3.50 -31.54
N LEU A 494 -10.41 -3.88 -32.80
CA LEU A 494 -10.02 -3.06 -33.95
C LEU A 494 -10.85 -1.77 -33.96
N ILE A 495 -10.18 -0.63 -33.74
CA ILE A 495 -10.82 0.68 -33.76
C ILE A 495 -11.14 1.08 -35.20
N ASN A 496 -12.43 1.24 -35.53
CA ASN A 496 -12.88 1.78 -36.78
C ASN A 496 -12.92 3.32 -36.79
N GLY A 497 -13.09 3.93 -35.61
CA GLY A 497 -13.06 5.37 -35.42
C GLY A 497 -13.33 5.77 -33.98
N VAL A 498 -12.77 6.89 -33.58
CA VAL A 498 -13.03 7.54 -32.28
C VAL A 498 -13.49 8.97 -32.55
N SER A 499 -14.56 9.40 -31.86
CA SER A 499 -15.06 10.78 -31.86
C SER A 499 -15.00 11.32 -30.43
N TRP A 500 -14.49 12.52 -30.29
CA TRP A 500 -14.32 13.17 -29.00
C TRP A 500 -15.26 14.35 -28.79
N THR A 501 -15.72 14.54 -27.55
CA THR A 501 -16.33 15.77 -27.05
C THR A 501 -15.60 16.17 -25.78
N TYR A 502 -15.32 17.48 -25.61
CA TYR A 502 -14.52 17.97 -24.51
C TYR A 502 -15.32 18.66 -23.40
N GLY A 503 -16.66 18.72 -23.56
CA GLY A 503 -17.53 19.41 -22.61
C GLY A 503 -17.57 20.94 -22.76
N ASP A 504 -16.69 21.54 -23.57
CA ASP A 504 -16.61 22.95 -23.88
C ASP A 504 -17.30 23.31 -25.22
N GLY A 505 -17.91 22.32 -25.87
CA GLY A 505 -18.59 22.43 -27.17
C GLY A 505 -17.69 22.17 -28.38
N GLN A 506 -16.43 21.88 -28.19
CA GLN A 506 -15.51 21.42 -29.24
C GLN A 506 -15.54 19.89 -29.37
N THR A 507 -15.18 19.42 -30.55
CA THR A 507 -15.15 17.99 -30.92
C THR A 507 -13.94 17.69 -31.79
N ASP A 508 -13.46 16.44 -31.75
CA ASP A 508 -12.36 15.98 -32.58
C ASP A 508 -12.56 14.52 -33.00
N HIS A 509 -11.65 13.98 -33.80
CA HIS A 509 -11.65 12.60 -34.29
C HIS A 509 -10.23 12.05 -34.32
N GLY A 510 -10.05 10.81 -33.87
CA GLY A 510 -8.75 10.11 -33.88
C GLY A 510 -8.54 9.28 -32.62
N ILE A 511 -7.65 8.32 -32.67
CA ILE A 511 -7.27 7.48 -31.53
C ILE A 511 -6.52 8.34 -30.49
N GLU A 512 -5.71 9.26 -30.98
CA GLU A 512 -4.93 10.23 -30.22
C GLU A 512 -5.34 11.65 -30.62
N VAL A 513 -5.60 12.53 -29.69
CA VAL A 513 -5.96 13.91 -29.87
C VAL A 513 -5.31 14.78 -28.81
N THR A 514 -5.08 16.07 -29.13
CA THR A 514 -4.59 17.05 -28.16
C THR A 514 -5.63 18.17 -28.06
N HIS A 515 -6.07 18.51 -26.85
CA HIS A 515 -7.05 19.56 -26.62
C HIS A 515 -6.56 20.60 -25.62
N GLN A 516 -6.86 21.88 -25.90
CA GLN A 516 -6.60 23.00 -25.01
C GLN A 516 -7.92 23.75 -24.71
N TYR A 517 -8.24 23.91 -23.44
CA TYR A 517 -9.46 24.62 -23.02
C TYR A 517 -9.27 26.12 -23.06
N ALA A 518 -10.26 26.82 -23.64
CA ALA A 518 -10.22 28.28 -23.81
C ALA A 518 -10.73 29.06 -22.57
N SER A 519 -11.29 28.38 -21.56
CA SER A 519 -11.81 28.99 -20.35
C SER A 519 -11.59 28.07 -19.14
N THR A 520 -11.50 28.66 -17.96
CA THR A 520 -11.51 27.91 -16.71
C THR A 520 -12.88 27.30 -16.43
N GLY A 521 -12.93 26.16 -15.80
CA GLY A 521 -14.16 25.42 -15.43
C GLY A 521 -13.96 23.95 -15.29
N ASP A 522 -15.06 23.25 -15.00
CA ASP A 522 -15.10 21.79 -14.92
C ASP A 522 -15.69 21.25 -16.23
N PHE A 523 -14.96 20.36 -16.87
CA PHE A 523 -15.30 19.77 -18.14
C PHE A 523 -15.28 18.24 -18.05
N VAL A 524 -15.91 17.58 -19.02
CA VAL A 524 -15.82 16.13 -19.18
C VAL A 524 -15.39 15.86 -20.62
N ALA A 525 -14.19 15.31 -20.78
CA ALA A 525 -13.76 14.79 -22.06
C ALA A 525 -14.31 13.37 -22.24
N THR A 526 -14.96 13.12 -23.37
CA THR A 526 -15.61 11.84 -23.67
C THR A 526 -15.17 11.34 -25.05
N ALA A 527 -14.67 10.10 -25.08
CA ALA A 527 -14.37 9.35 -26.30
C ALA A 527 -15.55 8.42 -26.64
N TYR A 528 -16.09 8.54 -27.82
CA TYR A 528 -17.07 7.59 -28.40
C TYR A 528 -16.33 6.72 -29.40
N ILE A 529 -16.19 5.45 -29.05
CA ILE A 529 -15.39 4.48 -29.80
C ILE A 529 -16.30 3.60 -30.63
N ASN A 530 -15.98 3.46 -31.91
CA ASN A 530 -16.58 2.49 -32.81
C ASN A 530 -15.48 1.51 -33.24
N GLY A 531 -15.68 0.23 -32.94
CA GLY A 531 -14.71 -0.82 -33.21
C GLY A 531 -15.38 -2.09 -33.77
N THR A 532 -14.54 -3.06 -34.03
CA THR A 532 -14.97 -4.42 -34.40
C THR A 532 -14.22 -5.39 -33.54
N ASN A 533 -14.91 -6.31 -32.90
CA ASN A 533 -14.26 -7.37 -32.14
C ASN A 533 -13.43 -8.23 -33.11
N GLU A 534 -12.13 -8.36 -32.79
CA GLU A 534 -11.18 -9.08 -33.63
C GLU A 534 -11.58 -10.57 -33.84
N PHE A 535 -12.28 -11.15 -32.87
CA PHE A 535 -12.63 -12.57 -32.87
C PHE A 535 -14.09 -12.88 -33.36
N SER A 536 -15.00 -11.89 -33.37
CA SER A 536 -16.42 -12.14 -33.69
C SER A 536 -16.97 -11.30 -34.83
N THR A 537 -16.21 -10.42 -35.46
CA THR A 537 -16.67 -9.46 -36.50
C THR A 537 -17.87 -8.59 -36.07
N GLU A 538 -18.28 -8.62 -34.81
CA GLU A 538 -19.35 -7.78 -34.28
C GLU A 538 -18.90 -6.34 -34.08
N SER A 539 -19.81 -5.40 -34.41
CA SER A 539 -19.54 -3.98 -34.13
C SER A 539 -19.65 -3.71 -32.64
N VAL A 540 -18.60 -3.10 -32.08
CA VAL A 540 -18.53 -2.66 -30.68
C VAL A 540 -18.66 -1.15 -30.64
N TYR A 541 -19.50 -0.63 -29.74
CA TYR A 541 -19.64 0.78 -29.44
C TYR A 541 -19.38 0.98 -27.96
N ASP A 542 -18.39 1.82 -27.65
CA ASP A 542 -18.00 2.08 -26.26
C ASP A 542 -17.84 3.56 -26.00
N THR A 543 -17.88 3.95 -24.72
CA THR A 543 -17.80 5.34 -24.29
C THR A 543 -16.95 5.45 -23.04
N LEU A 544 -15.83 6.17 -23.15
CA LEU A 544 -14.93 6.43 -22.03
C LEU A 544 -14.91 7.93 -21.73
N SER A 545 -14.88 8.30 -20.45
CA SER A 545 -14.92 9.71 -20.04
C SER A 545 -13.94 9.99 -18.92
N VAL A 546 -13.45 11.23 -18.88
CA VAL A 546 -12.61 11.73 -17.77
C VAL A 546 -13.03 13.15 -17.41
N ALA A 547 -13.07 13.46 -16.12
CA ALA A 547 -13.26 14.80 -15.62
C ALA A 547 -11.95 15.60 -15.76
N ILE A 548 -12.05 16.85 -16.24
CA ILE A 548 -10.91 17.76 -16.40
C ILE A 548 -11.26 19.10 -15.75
N HIS A 549 -10.50 19.46 -14.74
CA HIS A 549 -10.63 20.69 -13.96
C HIS A 549 -9.59 21.70 -14.43
N VAL A 550 -10.04 22.72 -15.16
CA VAL A 550 -9.17 23.75 -15.73
C VAL A 550 -9.19 24.99 -14.85
N GLY A 551 -8.05 25.33 -14.29
CA GLY A 551 -7.87 26.54 -13.51
C GLY A 551 -6.95 27.56 -14.16
N GLY A 552 -6.92 28.77 -13.61
CA GLY A 552 -5.98 29.81 -14.00
C GLY A 552 -4.93 30.09 -12.94
N PRO A 553 -3.96 30.98 -13.22
CA PRO A 553 -3.03 31.47 -12.21
C PRO A 553 -3.81 32.05 -11.01
N ALA A 554 -3.45 31.65 -9.83
CA ALA A 554 -4.04 32.14 -8.59
C ALA A 554 -3.20 33.27 -8.00
N HIS A 555 -3.89 34.26 -7.41
CA HIS A 555 -3.25 35.31 -6.62
C HIS A 555 -3.81 35.23 -5.20
N HIS A 556 -3.02 34.64 -4.31
CA HIS A 556 -3.39 34.48 -2.91
C HIS A 556 -2.71 35.54 -2.05
N VAL A 557 -3.51 36.30 -1.35
CA VAL A 557 -3.01 37.24 -0.35
C VAL A 557 -3.53 36.83 1.02
N LEU A 558 -2.62 36.55 1.93
CA LEU A 558 -2.91 36.28 3.32
C LEU A 558 -2.29 37.36 4.18
N ASP A 559 -3.12 38.18 4.80
CA ASP A 559 -2.72 39.11 5.86
C ASP A 559 -3.15 38.50 7.19
N THR A 560 -2.18 38.16 8.03
CA THR A 560 -2.46 37.43 9.26
C THR A 560 -1.50 37.78 10.37
N ALA A 561 -2.03 37.82 11.60
CA ALA A 561 -1.24 37.91 12.81
C ALA A 561 -1.35 36.57 13.59
N VAL A 562 -0.22 36.04 13.97
CA VAL A 562 -0.13 34.75 14.68
C VAL A 562 0.67 34.94 15.95
N CYS A 563 0.14 34.41 17.04
CA CYS A 563 0.74 34.55 18.36
C CYS A 563 1.22 33.22 18.91
N ASP A 564 2.33 33.26 19.67
CA ASP A 564 2.93 32.12 20.37
C ASP A 564 3.35 30.95 19.46
N MET A 565 3.72 31.27 18.24
CA MET A 565 4.33 30.33 17.30
C MET A 565 5.74 30.77 16.93
N ASP A 566 6.69 29.85 16.98
CA ASP A 566 8.07 30.10 16.52
C ASP A 566 8.19 30.06 15.01
N VAL A 567 7.29 29.32 14.38
CA VAL A 567 7.27 29.04 12.94
C VAL A 567 5.83 29.10 12.47
N PHE A 568 5.58 29.80 11.40
CA PHE A 568 4.30 29.80 10.68
C PHE A 568 4.51 29.12 9.32
N ASP A 569 3.89 27.96 9.13
CA ASP A 569 3.87 27.29 7.81
C ASP A 569 2.84 27.95 6.90
N TYR A 570 3.28 28.31 5.69
CA TYR A 570 2.40 28.79 4.64
C TYR A 570 2.78 28.11 3.33
N PHE A 571 1.95 27.18 2.91
CA PHE A 571 2.19 26.31 1.74
C PHE A 571 3.57 25.63 1.75
N GLY A 572 3.89 24.95 2.85
CA GLY A 572 5.13 24.18 3.01
C GLY A 572 6.41 25.01 3.12
N VAL A 573 6.28 26.30 3.44
CA VAL A 573 7.42 27.17 3.75
C VAL A 573 7.28 27.74 5.15
N ASP A 574 8.32 27.53 5.92
CA ASP A 574 8.42 27.95 7.31
C ASP A 574 8.89 29.41 7.42
N TYR A 575 8.06 30.25 8.00
CA TYR A 575 8.36 31.67 8.28
C TYR A 575 8.60 31.86 9.77
N THR A 576 9.75 32.41 10.12
CA THR A 576 10.20 32.61 11.53
C THR A 576 10.23 34.07 11.96
N HIS A 577 9.86 34.98 11.08
CA HIS A 577 9.87 36.43 11.35
C HIS A 577 8.63 37.09 10.77
N SER A 578 8.21 38.20 11.38
CA SER A 578 7.19 39.07 10.76
C SER A 578 7.76 39.72 9.49
N GLY A 579 6.93 39.87 8.46
CA GLY A 579 7.34 40.50 7.21
C GLY A 579 6.32 40.37 6.10
N HIS A 580 6.62 41.02 5.00
CA HIS A 580 5.92 40.88 3.74
C HIS A 580 6.73 39.91 2.89
N TYR A 581 6.10 38.81 2.50
CA TYR A 581 6.74 37.76 1.71
C TYR A 581 5.94 37.51 0.44
N GLU A 582 6.63 37.51 -0.67
CA GLU A 582 6.07 37.19 -1.97
C GLU A 582 6.84 35.99 -2.56
N ARG A 583 6.11 35.01 -3.06
CA ARG A 583 6.70 33.89 -3.79
C ARG A 583 5.82 33.45 -4.93
N VAL A 584 6.44 32.89 -5.94
CA VAL A 584 5.78 32.11 -6.99
C VAL A 584 5.74 30.65 -6.54
N GLY A 585 4.61 30.02 -6.68
CA GLY A 585 4.40 28.60 -6.44
C GLY A 585 3.42 28.06 -7.46
N THR A 586 3.15 26.77 -7.42
CA THR A 586 2.23 26.10 -8.34
C THR A 586 0.87 25.90 -7.66
N SER A 587 -0.22 26.29 -8.32
CA SER A 587 -1.59 25.98 -7.86
C SER A 587 -1.91 24.50 -8.01
N ILE A 588 -3.04 24.02 -7.46
CA ILE A 588 -3.55 22.67 -7.67
C ILE A 588 -3.81 22.35 -9.14
N TYR A 589 -3.94 23.37 -10.00
CA TYR A 589 -4.12 23.24 -11.44
C TYR A 589 -2.79 23.21 -12.23
N GLY A 590 -1.65 23.23 -11.57
CA GLY A 590 -0.34 23.31 -12.24
C GLY A 590 0.07 24.71 -12.67
N CYS A 591 -0.81 25.75 -12.50
CA CYS A 591 -0.51 27.11 -12.94
C CYS A 591 0.52 27.79 -12.03
N ASP A 592 1.43 28.56 -12.62
CA ASP A 592 2.24 29.51 -11.86
C ASP A 592 1.36 30.52 -11.13
N SER A 593 1.47 30.57 -9.84
CA SER A 593 0.61 31.33 -8.94
C SER A 593 1.43 32.19 -8.00
N THR A 594 0.92 33.38 -7.65
CA THR A 594 1.58 34.29 -6.73
C THR A 594 0.95 34.16 -5.35
N TYR A 595 1.78 33.93 -4.35
CA TYR A 595 1.41 33.86 -2.94
C TYR A 595 2.06 35.03 -2.19
N ILE A 596 1.22 35.87 -1.61
CA ILE A 596 1.64 37.01 -0.80
C ILE A 596 1.22 36.73 0.65
N LEU A 597 2.16 36.80 1.55
CA LEU A 597 1.95 36.67 2.97
C LEU A 597 2.43 37.94 3.68
N ASP A 598 1.48 38.68 4.24
CA ASP A 598 1.73 39.72 5.21
C ASP A 598 1.60 39.12 6.62
N LEU A 599 2.74 38.69 7.17
CA LEU A 599 2.81 37.95 8.43
C LEU A 599 3.24 38.87 9.57
N ASP A 600 2.47 38.84 10.65
CA ASP A 600 2.82 39.45 11.89
C ASP A 600 2.93 38.39 13.01
N LEU A 601 4.16 37.92 13.29
CA LEU A 601 4.45 36.96 14.36
C LEU A 601 4.62 37.70 15.67
N GLY A 602 3.81 37.36 16.64
CA GLY A 602 3.85 37.88 17.98
C GLY A 602 3.96 36.80 19.04
N PHE A 603 4.33 37.18 20.23
CA PHE A 603 4.36 36.27 21.36
C PHE A 603 3.60 36.87 22.52
N THR A 604 2.86 36.07 23.25
CA THR A 604 2.28 36.45 24.52
C THR A 604 3.37 37.00 25.43
N PRO A 605 3.17 38.17 26.08
CA PRO A 605 4.20 38.76 26.92
C PRO A 605 4.59 37.79 28.04
N TYR A 606 5.90 37.48 28.15
CA TYR A 606 6.43 36.68 29.23
C TYR A 606 7.47 37.52 29.98
N PHE A 607 7.16 37.90 31.22
CA PHE A 607 7.95 38.86 31.96
C PHE A 607 7.85 38.64 33.47
N GLU A 608 8.69 39.29 34.24
CA GLU A 608 8.60 39.35 35.69
C GLU A 608 8.62 40.82 36.15
N VAL A 609 7.96 41.11 37.26
CA VAL A 609 8.06 42.42 37.92
C VAL A 609 9.33 42.43 38.79
N GLN A 610 10.17 43.43 38.57
CA GLN A 610 11.38 43.65 39.34
C GLN A 610 11.20 44.82 40.31
N GLY A 611 11.63 44.63 41.52
CA GLY A 611 11.54 45.62 42.59
C GLY A 611 11.75 45.03 43.95
N SER A 612 11.63 45.79 44.98
CA SER A 612 11.79 45.32 46.36
C SER A 612 10.44 44.79 46.92
N HIS A 613 10.41 43.57 47.38
CA HIS A 613 9.29 43.00 48.14
C HIS A 613 9.17 43.61 49.55
N TRP A 614 10.24 44.24 50.03
CA TRP A 614 10.37 44.80 51.38
C TRP A 614 10.83 46.25 51.35
N PRO A 615 10.12 47.17 50.68
CA PRO A 615 10.49 48.56 50.68
C PRO A 615 10.36 49.16 52.09
N ILE A 616 11.18 50.16 52.43
CA ILE A 616 11.01 50.85 53.66
C ILE A 616 9.70 51.62 53.67
N GLY A 617 8.85 51.37 54.64
CA GLY A 617 7.56 52.09 54.78
C GLY A 617 7.72 53.54 54.99
N GLY A 618 6.81 54.36 54.43
CA GLY A 618 6.71 55.82 54.75
C GLY A 618 6.16 56.05 56.15
N SER A 619 6.30 57.30 56.63
CA SER A 619 5.65 57.75 57.83
C SER A 619 4.88 59.06 57.53
N GLU A 620 4.10 59.56 58.45
CA GLU A 620 3.38 60.84 58.32
C GLU A 620 4.27 62.04 57.97
N THR A 621 5.56 61.85 58.19
CA THR A 621 6.59 62.89 57.93
C THR A 621 7.59 62.53 56.82
N HIS A 622 7.50 61.31 56.28
CA HIS A 622 8.47 60.80 55.29
C HIS A 622 7.82 59.91 54.23
N ILE A 623 7.93 60.28 52.98
CA ILE A 623 7.44 59.45 51.83
C ILE A 623 8.59 58.59 51.44
N SER A 624 8.33 57.24 51.34
CA SER A 624 9.25 56.31 50.75
C SER A 624 8.95 56.22 49.24
N VAL A 625 10.02 56.31 48.45
CA VAL A 625 9.98 56.23 47.00
C VAL A 625 10.74 54.97 46.54
N ASN A 626 10.05 54.10 45.79
CA ASN A 626 10.62 52.83 45.31
C ASN A 626 10.37 52.67 43.83
N GLU A 627 11.36 52.18 43.11
CA GLU A 627 11.27 51.92 41.69
C GLU A 627 10.95 50.45 41.40
N TYR A 628 10.04 50.25 40.49
CA TYR A 628 9.67 48.93 39.98
C TYR A 628 9.70 48.96 38.45
N GLY A 629 9.91 47.79 37.83
CA GLY A 629 9.93 47.67 36.40
C GLY A 629 9.57 46.26 35.96
N ILE A 630 9.33 46.10 34.70
CA ILE A 630 9.20 44.75 34.10
C ILE A 630 10.50 44.33 33.43
N ARG A 631 10.88 43.06 33.61
CA ARG A 631 11.95 42.43 32.85
C ARG A 631 11.32 41.35 31.96
N PRO A 632 11.41 41.48 30.62
CA PRO A 632 11.06 40.38 29.72
C PRO A 632 11.95 39.16 30.04
N LEU A 633 11.33 38.00 30.18
CA LEU A 633 12.01 36.74 30.41
C LEU A 633 12.47 36.06 29.12
N GLU A 634 11.87 36.47 27.98
CA GLU A 634 12.28 36.06 26.68
C GLU A 634 12.63 37.24 25.76
N SER A 635 13.66 37.07 24.91
CA SER A 635 14.14 38.11 24.01
C SER A 635 13.14 38.56 22.94
N ARG A 636 12.13 37.70 22.69
CA ARG A 636 11.05 37.95 21.68
C ARG A 636 9.81 38.63 22.24
N THR A 637 9.77 38.86 23.54
CA THR A 637 8.64 39.57 24.18
C THR A 637 8.58 41.01 23.72
N VAL A 638 7.56 41.32 22.90
CA VAL A 638 7.26 42.71 22.53
C VAL A 638 6.22 43.28 23.48
N VAL A 639 6.48 44.44 23.99
CA VAL A 639 5.60 45.16 24.93
C VAL A 639 5.10 46.41 24.23
N ASP A 640 3.75 46.56 24.09
CA ASP A 640 3.15 47.77 23.52
C ASP A 640 2.85 48.80 24.60
N THR A 641 2.36 48.39 25.76
CA THR A 641 2.19 49.23 26.92
C THR A 641 2.18 48.42 28.22
N VAL A 642 2.47 49.06 29.30
CA VAL A 642 2.35 48.49 30.65
C VAL A 642 1.45 49.42 31.49
N LEU A 643 0.44 48.81 32.09
CA LEU A 643 -0.46 49.49 33.04
C LEU A 643 -0.18 49.02 34.44
N TRP A 644 0.14 49.96 35.32
CA TRP A 644 0.42 49.69 36.72
C TRP A 644 -0.75 50.11 37.60
N GLN A 645 -1.07 49.30 38.60
CA GLN A 645 -2.10 49.55 39.59
C GLN A 645 -1.65 49.05 40.97
N ILE A 646 -2.03 49.74 42.04
CA ILE A 646 -1.75 49.31 43.42
C ILE A 646 -3.07 49.21 44.20
N ASP A 647 -3.22 48.17 44.99
CA ASP A 647 -4.41 47.92 45.82
C ASP A 647 -4.32 48.61 47.20
N CYS A 648 -3.99 49.87 47.15
CA CYS A 648 -3.91 50.70 48.38
C CYS A 648 -4.36 52.14 48.09
N PRO A 649 -5.42 52.62 48.73
CA PRO A 649 -5.94 53.94 48.45
C PRO A 649 -5.01 55.09 48.86
N ASN A 650 -3.99 54.82 49.69
CA ASN A 650 -3.07 55.84 50.22
C ASN A 650 -1.67 55.75 49.59
N TRP A 651 -1.48 54.89 48.61
CA TRP A 651 -0.24 54.77 47.88
C TRP A 651 -0.47 55.12 46.42
N TYR A 652 0.53 55.62 45.76
CA TYR A 652 0.44 56.05 44.36
C TYR A 652 1.51 55.40 43.55
N VAL A 653 1.12 54.86 42.37
CA VAL A 653 2.02 54.36 41.36
C VAL A 653 2.02 55.31 40.16
N VAL A 654 3.18 55.69 39.70
CA VAL A 654 3.36 56.59 38.55
C VAL A 654 4.19 55.89 37.51
N PRO A 655 3.56 55.46 36.38
CA PRO A 655 4.28 54.88 35.29
C PRO A 655 5.27 55.82 34.61
N HIS A 656 6.44 55.30 34.22
CA HIS A 656 7.44 56.03 33.45
C HIS A 656 8.26 55.08 32.56
N GLY A 657 9.28 55.62 31.91
CA GLY A 657 10.07 54.83 30.96
C GLY A 657 9.37 54.64 29.61
N ASN A 658 10.02 53.92 28.70
CA ASN A 658 9.48 53.63 27.38
C ASN A 658 8.27 52.70 27.48
N LYS A 659 7.10 53.08 26.95
CA LYS A 659 5.84 52.31 26.97
C LYS A 659 5.35 51.97 28.41
N GLY A 660 5.76 52.74 29.44
CA GLY A 660 5.38 52.54 30.85
C GLY A 660 6.05 51.32 31.52
N LYS A 661 7.17 50.84 31.00
CA LYS A 661 7.84 49.63 31.51
C LYS A 661 8.36 49.75 32.93
N GLU A 662 8.45 50.96 33.43
CA GLU A 662 8.89 51.25 34.79
C GLU A 662 7.83 52.05 35.53
N CYS A 663 7.82 51.97 36.85
CA CYS A 663 6.97 52.81 37.67
C CYS A 663 7.62 53.16 38.97
N THR A 664 7.33 54.34 39.46
CA THR A 664 7.69 54.84 40.80
C THR A 664 6.52 54.65 41.76
N LEU A 665 6.73 53.94 42.83
CA LEU A 665 5.76 53.70 43.88
C LEU A 665 6.05 54.61 45.06
N TYR A 666 5.07 55.45 45.41
CA TYR A 666 5.11 56.38 46.55
C TYR A 666 4.38 55.78 47.73
N ILE A 667 5.06 55.49 48.82
CA ILE A 667 4.57 54.85 50.03
C ILE A 667 4.45 55.90 51.15
N PHE A 668 3.23 56.19 51.55
CA PHE A 668 2.90 57.21 52.56
C PHE A 668 2.73 56.66 53.97
N THR A 669 2.40 55.41 54.09
CA THR A 669 2.10 54.78 55.37
C THR A 669 2.72 53.38 55.44
N TYR A 670 3.08 52.97 56.67
CA TYR A 670 3.49 51.58 56.91
C TYR A 670 2.24 50.69 57.03
N LEU A 671 2.23 49.54 56.42
CA LEU A 671 1.15 48.56 56.48
C LEU A 671 1.68 47.23 57.01
N LEU A 672 0.90 46.64 57.92
CA LEU A 672 1.25 45.32 58.52
C LEU A 672 0.94 44.15 57.59
N GLU A 673 0.04 44.35 56.61
CA GLU A 673 -0.32 43.32 55.70
C GLU A 673 0.26 43.58 54.29
N PRO A 674 0.61 42.55 53.55
CA PRO A 674 1.11 42.68 52.18
C PRO A 674 0.00 43.28 51.27
N ILE A 675 0.40 44.10 50.33
CA ILE A 675 -0.47 44.62 49.28
C ILE A 675 0.06 44.22 47.90
N THR A 676 -0.79 44.26 46.91
CA THR A 676 -0.45 43.82 45.57
C THR A 676 -0.21 45.01 44.65
N LEU A 677 0.96 45.02 44.02
CA LEU A 677 1.23 45.83 42.82
C LEU A 677 0.92 45.01 41.59
N HIS A 678 0.02 45.46 40.76
CA HIS A 678 -0.38 44.83 39.53
C HIS A 678 0.32 45.44 38.34
N ALA A 679 0.92 44.61 37.50
CA ALA A 679 1.45 44.98 36.21
C ALA A 679 0.64 44.27 35.12
N ARG A 680 -0.04 45.03 34.28
CA ARG A 680 -0.70 44.49 33.07
C ARG A 680 0.12 44.89 31.87
N VAL A 681 0.75 43.92 31.26
CA VAL A 681 1.53 44.09 30.04
C VAL A 681 0.66 43.72 28.84
N VAL A 682 0.56 44.65 27.95
CA VAL A 682 -0.31 44.52 26.74
C VAL A 682 0.59 44.50 25.52
N ASN A 683 0.35 43.55 24.65
CA ASN A 683 0.79 43.60 23.26
C ASN A 683 -0.35 43.16 22.35
N ARG A 684 -0.09 43.08 21.06
CA ARG A 684 -1.10 42.68 20.06
C ARG A 684 -1.60 41.23 20.23
N CYS A 685 -0.87 40.37 20.94
CA CYS A 685 -1.22 38.97 21.15
C CYS A 685 -2.10 38.75 22.37
N ASP A 686 -1.73 39.38 23.49
CA ASP A 686 -2.47 39.20 24.73
C ASP A 686 -2.22 40.37 25.72
N THR A 687 -3.00 40.33 26.80
CA THR A 687 -2.81 41.15 27.98
C THR A 687 -2.52 40.25 29.17
N VAL A 688 -1.26 40.17 29.54
CA VAL A 688 -0.83 39.35 30.69
C VAL A 688 -0.78 40.22 31.96
N HIS A 689 -1.28 39.63 33.02
CA HIS A 689 -1.36 40.26 34.35
C HIS A 689 -0.44 39.54 35.31
N GLU A 690 0.46 40.29 35.93
CA GLU A 690 1.35 39.85 37.01
C GLU A 690 1.07 40.58 38.29
N GLU A 691 1.09 39.83 39.37
CA GLU A 691 0.89 40.35 40.75
C GLU A 691 2.21 40.26 41.51
N PHE A 692 2.62 41.41 42.00
CA PHE A 692 3.83 41.50 42.83
C PHE A 692 3.47 41.94 44.26
N PHE A 693 3.71 41.05 45.21
CA PHE A 693 3.39 41.30 46.61
C PHE A 693 4.44 42.14 47.30
N ILE A 694 4.01 43.22 47.94
CA ILE A 694 4.84 44.17 48.63
C ILE A 694 4.43 44.22 50.12
N GLN A 695 5.39 44.02 51.00
CA GLN A 695 5.19 44.22 52.43
C GLN A 695 6.22 45.23 52.97
N THR A 696 5.79 46.33 53.64
CA THR A 696 6.68 47.29 54.18
C THR A 696 7.47 46.72 55.35
N SER A 697 8.82 46.86 55.32
CA SER A 697 9.68 46.46 56.44
C SER A 697 9.78 47.62 57.51
N TYR A 698 9.66 47.24 58.77
CA TYR A 698 10.03 48.09 59.91
C TYR A 698 11.50 47.80 60.25
N TYR A 699 12.31 48.78 60.62
CA TYR A 699 13.68 48.60 61.06
C TYR A 699 13.77 47.60 62.22
N GLY A 700 14.16 46.37 61.93
CA GLY A 700 14.35 45.30 62.87
C GLY A 700 14.74 44.00 62.13
N THR A 701 15.98 43.62 62.25
CA THR A 701 16.62 42.44 61.79
C THR A 701 15.79 41.19 62.05
N ASP A 702 15.60 40.28 61.07
CA ASP A 702 16.13 38.92 61.15
C ASP A 702 15.87 38.16 59.82
N GLU A 703 16.97 37.50 59.43
CA GLU A 703 16.95 36.44 58.36
C GLU A 703 16.09 35.28 58.82
N ASN A 704 15.38 34.62 57.87
CA ASN A 704 15.51 33.19 57.72
C ASN A 704 14.79 32.58 56.51
N THR A 705 15.60 31.90 55.67
CA THR A 705 15.60 30.51 55.22
C THR A 705 14.45 29.99 54.43
N GLN A 706 14.82 29.66 53.19
CA GLN A 706 14.21 28.65 52.38
C GLN A 706 14.17 27.32 53.13
N ASP A 707 12.99 26.79 53.35
CA ASP A 707 12.77 25.34 53.53
C ASP A 707 11.86 24.87 52.39
N ALA A 708 12.49 24.35 51.33
CA ALA A 708 11.79 23.57 50.34
C ALA A 708 11.52 22.20 50.94
N ASP A 709 10.33 21.99 51.50
CA ASP A 709 9.92 20.73 52.10
C ASP A 709 9.84 19.58 51.10
N PHE A 710 9.99 19.91 49.80
CA PHE A 710 9.97 18.87 48.77
C PHE A 710 10.58 19.36 47.42
N VAL A 711 11.22 18.41 46.69
CA VAL A 711 11.83 18.65 45.37
C VAL A 711 11.50 17.51 44.41
N ILE A 712 11.23 17.84 43.15
CA ILE A 712 11.08 16.88 42.07
C ILE A 712 12.26 17.01 41.10
N ALA A 713 13.00 15.93 40.90
CA ALA A 713 14.15 15.91 40.02
C ALA A 713 14.24 14.59 39.20
N PRO A 714 14.80 14.64 37.98
CA PRO A 714 15.21 15.83 37.24
C PRO A 714 14.03 16.64 36.73
N ASN A 715 14.21 17.94 36.60
CA ASN A 715 13.24 18.86 36.01
C ASN A 715 14.00 19.89 35.17
N PRO A 716 13.92 19.90 33.84
CA PRO A 716 13.10 19.02 32.98
C PRO A 716 13.41 17.51 33.06
N THR A 717 12.42 16.68 32.79
CA THR A 717 12.54 15.22 32.82
C THR A 717 12.30 14.60 31.42
N ASN A 718 12.94 13.48 31.17
CA ASN A 718 12.67 12.64 29.98
C ASN A 718 11.55 11.59 30.20
N GLY A 719 10.85 11.67 31.33
CA GLY A 719 9.77 10.78 31.70
C GLY A 719 9.96 10.01 33.01
N ASN A 720 11.17 9.92 33.52
CA ASN A 720 11.45 9.35 34.84
C ASN A 720 11.93 10.45 35.78
N LEU A 721 11.31 10.56 36.92
CA LEU A 721 11.66 11.54 37.96
C LEU A 721 11.53 10.93 39.35
N THR A 722 12.07 11.60 40.33
CA THR A 722 12.00 11.22 41.76
C THR A 722 11.46 12.39 42.56
N LEU A 723 10.47 12.12 43.37
CA LEU A 723 10.00 13.08 44.37
C LEU A 723 10.83 12.91 45.63
N HIS A 724 11.54 13.99 46.06
CA HIS A 724 12.33 14.02 47.25
C HIS A 724 11.62 14.87 48.33
N PHE A 725 11.44 14.32 49.49
CA PHE A 725 10.81 14.98 50.61
C PHE A 725 11.80 15.15 51.76
N SER A 726 11.88 16.34 52.34
CA SER A 726 12.75 16.63 53.51
C SER A 726 12.16 16.11 54.81
N ASP A 727 10.84 16.19 54.99
CA ASP A 727 10.14 15.66 56.16
C ASP A 727 8.71 15.29 55.80
N LEU A 728 8.36 13.97 55.86
CA LEU A 728 7.03 13.42 55.64
C LEU A 728 6.37 13.11 56.98
N GLN A 729 5.33 13.87 57.34
CA GLN A 729 4.53 13.58 58.52
C GLN A 729 3.09 13.16 58.11
N GLY A 730 2.83 11.86 58.22
CA GLY A 730 1.53 11.28 57.94
C GLY A 730 1.28 11.02 56.43
N ARG A 731 0.03 10.84 56.06
CA ARG A 731 -0.44 10.59 54.70
C ARG A 731 -0.27 11.82 53.80
N VAL A 732 0.38 11.66 52.66
CA VAL A 732 0.58 12.70 51.63
C VAL A 732 -0.18 12.32 50.40
N GLU A 733 -1.04 13.21 49.91
CA GLU A 733 -1.74 13.03 48.61
C GLU A 733 -1.04 13.86 47.54
N VAL A 734 -0.70 13.20 46.44
CA VAL A 734 -0.12 13.82 45.23
C VAL A 734 -1.10 13.75 44.11
N GLN A 735 -1.36 14.89 43.47
CA GLN A 735 -2.18 14.98 42.25
C GLN A 735 -1.38 15.63 41.14
N VAL A 736 -1.48 15.11 39.93
CA VAL A 736 -0.78 15.60 38.75
C VAL A 736 -1.78 16.19 37.77
N PHE A 737 -1.54 17.42 37.34
CA PHE A 737 -2.37 18.14 36.39
C PHE A 737 -1.57 18.53 35.16
N ASN A 738 -2.20 18.58 33.98
CA ASN A 738 -1.59 19.19 32.80
C ASN A 738 -1.74 20.72 32.80
N SER A 739 -1.18 21.41 31.80
CA SER A 739 -1.27 22.87 31.66
C SER A 739 -2.68 23.42 31.47
N LEU A 740 -3.67 22.56 31.17
CA LEU A 740 -5.09 22.93 31.04
C LEU A 740 -5.90 22.71 32.35
N GLY A 741 -5.22 22.32 33.44
CA GLY A 741 -5.87 22.02 34.71
C GLY A 741 -6.60 20.68 34.77
N GLN A 742 -6.42 19.81 33.76
CA GLN A 742 -6.99 18.47 33.79
C GLN A 742 -6.15 17.56 34.67
N LYS A 743 -6.80 16.82 35.55
CA LYS A 743 -6.13 15.85 36.41
C LYS A 743 -5.68 14.63 35.59
N MET A 744 -4.41 14.40 35.57
CA MET A 744 -3.76 13.34 34.83
C MET A 744 -3.55 12.07 35.65
N ASP A 745 -3.17 12.26 36.93
CA ASP A 745 -2.93 11.17 37.86
C ASP A 745 -3.11 11.60 39.31
N ALA A 746 -3.23 10.64 40.22
CA ALA A 746 -3.19 10.89 41.66
C ALA A 746 -2.79 9.64 42.44
N PHE A 747 -1.91 9.82 43.42
CA PHE A 747 -1.46 8.73 44.27
C PHE A 747 -1.28 9.21 45.73
N VAL A 748 -1.17 8.26 46.64
CA VAL A 748 -1.04 8.50 48.06
C VAL A 748 0.24 7.86 48.56
N MET A 749 0.96 8.56 49.41
CA MET A 749 2.13 8.07 50.11
C MET A 749 1.80 7.95 51.62
N GLU A 750 1.96 6.77 52.12
CA GLU A 750 1.69 6.49 53.55
C GLU A 750 2.91 6.84 54.41
N GLU A 751 2.67 7.07 55.70
CA GLU A 751 3.69 7.33 56.70
C GLU A 751 4.72 6.15 56.76
N GLY A 752 6.00 6.46 56.63
CA GLY A 752 7.07 5.44 56.52
C GLY A 752 7.55 5.11 55.13
N SER A 753 6.94 5.72 54.07
CA SER A 753 7.47 5.66 52.72
C SER A 753 8.86 6.28 52.64
N ASN A 754 9.70 5.77 51.71
CA ASN A 754 11.03 6.33 51.50
C ASN A 754 10.97 7.84 51.18
N ARG A 755 11.92 8.59 51.68
CA ARG A 755 12.09 10.05 51.40
C ARG A 755 12.27 10.35 49.90
N GLU A 756 12.47 9.32 49.09
CA GLU A 756 12.64 9.36 47.65
C GLU A 756 11.64 8.40 47.01
N THR A 757 10.73 8.92 46.18
CA THR A 757 9.73 8.13 45.51
C THR A 757 9.90 8.31 44.02
N PRO A 758 10.29 7.23 43.27
CA PRO A 758 10.35 7.29 41.81
C PRO A 758 8.96 7.39 41.22
N TYR A 759 8.79 8.18 40.18
CA TYR A 759 7.54 8.36 39.45
C TYR A 759 7.82 8.36 37.95
N SER A 760 7.01 7.64 37.18
CA SER A 760 7.13 7.56 35.74
C SER A 760 6.01 8.32 35.06
N MET A 761 6.39 9.18 34.13
CA MET A 761 5.50 9.90 33.23
C MET A 761 5.46 9.28 31.84
N SER A 762 5.74 7.96 31.69
CA SER A 762 5.83 7.28 30.38
C SER A 762 4.59 7.51 29.50
N ASP A 763 3.42 7.55 30.11
CA ASP A 763 2.12 7.67 29.43
C ASP A 763 1.67 9.13 29.23
N PHE A 764 2.51 10.10 29.56
CA PHE A 764 2.21 11.51 29.44
C PHE A 764 2.84 12.10 28.17
N LYS A 765 2.19 13.03 27.50
CA LYS A 765 2.74 13.77 26.35
C LYS A 765 3.75 14.80 26.80
N ASN A 766 4.69 15.21 25.91
CA ASN A 766 5.58 16.32 26.19
C ASN A 766 4.78 17.57 26.57
N GLY A 767 5.23 18.30 27.60
CA GLY A 767 4.51 19.48 28.08
C GLY A 767 4.80 19.79 29.54
N LEU A 768 4.10 20.81 30.05
CA LEU A 768 4.19 21.27 31.41
C LEU A 768 3.14 20.61 32.30
N TYR A 769 3.57 20.12 33.44
CA TYR A 769 2.73 19.48 34.45
C TYR A 769 2.91 20.11 35.82
N TYR A 770 1.84 20.06 36.63
CA TYR A 770 1.82 20.59 38.00
C TYR A 770 1.58 19.41 38.94
N PHE A 771 2.51 19.21 39.85
CA PHE A 771 2.39 18.28 40.96
C PHE A 771 1.87 19.04 42.15
N VAL A 772 0.66 18.76 42.55
CA VAL A 772 -0.01 19.36 43.72
C VAL A 772 0.02 18.34 44.85
N ILE A 773 0.67 18.69 45.92
CA ILE A 773 0.94 17.84 47.05
C ILE A 773 0.21 18.38 48.27
N ASN A 774 -0.64 17.56 48.87
CA ASN A 774 -1.35 17.89 50.09
C ASN A 774 -0.80 17.04 51.26
N ASN A 775 -0.16 17.69 52.21
CA ASN A 775 0.30 17.07 53.42
C ASN A 775 -0.40 17.73 54.63
N LYS A 776 -1.35 17.06 55.27
CA LYS A 776 -2.14 17.50 56.42
C LYS A 776 -2.76 18.91 56.26
N GLY A 777 -3.24 19.23 55.04
CA GLY A 777 -3.87 20.52 54.73
C GLY A 777 -2.92 21.59 54.27
N ARG A 778 -1.60 21.36 54.27
CA ARG A 778 -0.64 22.22 53.61
C ARG A 778 -0.50 21.78 52.14
N VAL A 779 -0.92 22.62 51.20
CA VAL A 779 -0.84 22.37 49.77
C VAL A 779 0.40 23.02 49.22
N MET A 780 1.23 22.24 48.54
CA MET A 780 2.43 22.64 47.81
C MET A 780 2.32 22.30 46.35
N THR A 781 2.89 23.09 45.46
CA THR A 781 2.83 22.84 44.02
C THR A 781 4.21 23.00 43.42
N GLN A 782 4.60 22.03 42.55
CA GLN A 782 5.83 22.16 41.77
C GLN A 782 5.54 21.91 40.30
N LYS A 783 6.12 22.73 39.44
CA LYS A 783 6.06 22.60 37.98
C LYS A 783 7.12 21.58 37.52
N VAL A 784 6.73 20.71 36.60
CA VAL A 784 7.60 19.72 35.97
C VAL A 784 7.45 19.80 34.45
N MET A 785 8.55 19.99 33.75
CA MET A 785 8.60 19.98 32.32
C MET A 785 8.98 18.57 31.82
N LEU A 786 8.10 17.94 31.05
CA LEU A 786 8.37 16.69 30.34
C LEU A 786 8.83 17.00 28.91
N SER A 787 10.06 16.58 28.58
CA SER A 787 10.65 16.76 27.25
C SER A 787 11.42 15.49 26.89
N ARG A 788 10.92 14.76 25.94
CA ARG A 788 11.54 13.52 25.40
C ARG A 788 12.14 13.78 24.06
#